data_c6cb5f419943585003a88e8d22b9d91b
#
_entry.id   c6cb5f419943585003a88e8d22b9d91b
#
_cell.length_a   1.000
_cell.length_b   1.000
_cell.length_c   1.000
_cell.angle_alpha   90.00
_cell.angle_beta   90.00
_cell.angle_gamma   90.00
#
_symmetry.space_group_name_H-M   'P 1'
#
loop_
_entity.id
_entity.type
_entity.pdbx_description
1 polymer ?
#
loop_
_entity_poly.entity_id
_entity_poly.type
_entity_poly.pdbx_seq_one_letter_code
_entity_poly.pdbx_strand_id
1 'polypeptide(L)'
;MGEKKVTKLDIGLVVADFLFSTHRYHKAIDFYKECQILLNKSEEECWNFSLATILHHQLARVYLITNEFQEAFASVQQVLKNSKEIKAKKAEETANQGISWAFRCTAQPFQVIFWQSKLHRAAKENGDKQKEGVACVIMAQAFSALGKQDKVIEFESEALRMCREIGDRRGEGKVLRDLGSVYRQLLQYHKAIPYLEESLKILKEVGDYRGTAMSYQQLGSTYQEIGGFQKALDCHFKSLKIMRVHGDLVDVGACYNNIGTSYHALDRYRDAIEHFQKTLEIATKFEHKGPEGIAHHGLGTCYLSLGQYKKAFHHQEIAVNILKETGDKSAEGRSLSELGRIYNEIGQYKKSIDCFKRALEVGQDTGDKKLKSAAMTGLGAVYYALDSQSCEAEIYARKALEISNETGDKRQMSTNYINLALFYSNNGQYQKSLENYDSAIKIMKNMGDKRGEATALICCASVYDALGKFRTAIEIQQKGLNILREVEDAGREHVALLSLGIYSADNGELKKACEYLFESISSIERDVEKLQDEHSISLNNLTSRNYWVLCTLLVLQGKVPEALCTAERGRARALVDLMSEKYGVHQRQLSNEIYVNGLRQLSIQNQSTIIFITVVFDHMFFWIMEEGQIRLRLSKLKSGEEDIAGLLNLPASTECEDRSLSAYYRMWSSADERKEETQQRLVEDEEDEIEKESSLQLLYKRLFGPVDDLVQRQDIIIVPDGVLFMVPFSALQDSNAKFLSETFRIRLIPSLTTLELIQTSPAEYHSASGALIVGDPAVHPITRLQPLPEARKEAQEIAALLGLAAIVGNQATKREVLRKMQDVSLIHFAAHGDAERGEIALSPSCSAERAPSKKDFMLTMEDISKVGIRAKLVVLSCCHSGRGKIMKAEGVVGIARAFIASGARSVLVSLWLLNDRSTKEFMIRFYGHLVRDKLSASKALHQSMKWMRETKKYTVSDWAPFVLIGDDVTLNLQGSLPDSSCANN
;
A
#
# COMPACT_ATOMS: atom_id res chain seq x y z
N MET A 1 8.59 43.49 66.00
CA MET A 1 8.37 42.46 65.02
C MET A 1 7.02 41.84 65.27
N GLY A 2 5.96 42.31 64.58
CA GLY A 2 4.62 41.78 64.78
C GLY A 2 4.53 40.46 63.96
N GLU A 3 4.10 39.38 64.60
CA GLU A 3 3.72 38.13 63.92
C GLU A 3 2.59 38.42 62.94
N LYS A 4 2.88 38.40 61.62
CA LYS A 4 1.84 38.44 60.60
C LYS A 4 0.97 37.20 60.75
N LYS A 5 -0.27 37.36 61.20
CA LYS A 5 -1.27 36.30 61.15
C LYS A 5 -1.43 35.84 59.70
N VAL A 6 -1.07 34.59 59.44
CA VAL A 6 -1.31 33.96 58.11
C VAL A 6 -2.81 33.92 57.87
N THR A 7 -3.29 34.59 56.84
CA THR A 7 -4.72 34.68 56.53
C THR A 7 -5.15 33.44 55.71
N LYS A 8 -6.47 33.15 55.72
CA LYS A 8 -7.01 32.07 54.83
C LYS A 8 -6.69 32.33 53.33
N LEU A 9 -6.54 33.61 52.99
CA LEU A 9 -6.19 34.03 51.64
C LEU A 9 -4.74 33.67 51.28
N ASP A 10 -3.80 33.87 52.20
CA ASP A 10 -2.38 33.50 51.96
C ASP A 10 -2.23 31.99 51.81
N ILE A 11 -2.95 31.19 52.62
CA ILE A 11 -2.95 29.69 52.48
C ILE A 11 -3.58 29.31 51.12
N GLY A 12 -4.70 29.92 50.71
CA GLY A 12 -5.38 29.62 49.47
C GLY A 12 -4.50 29.91 48.26
N LEU A 13 -3.76 31.03 48.23
CA LEU A 13 -2.81 31.35 47.19
C LEU A 13 -1.66 30.37 47.08
N VAL A 14 -1.06 29.98 48.21
CA VAL A 14 0.02 28.99 48.23
C VAL A 14 -0.44 27.61 47.73
N VAL A 15 -1.65 27.18 48.11
CA VAL A 15 -2.23 25.93 47.60
C VAL A 15 -2.54 26.02 46.13
N ALA A 16 -3.10 27.13 45.64
CA ALA A 16 -3.37 27.30 44.22
C ALA A 16 -2.09 27.32 43.37
N ASP A 17 -1.03 28.01 43.87
CA ASP A 17 0.28 28.02 43.19
C ASP A 17 0.96 26.64 43.21
N PHE A 18 0.79 25.88 44.28
CA PHE A 18 1.26 24.52 44.36
C PHE A 18 0.52 23.62 43.35
N LEU A 19 -0.80 23.72 43.24
CA LEU A 19 -1.61 22.96 42.27
C LEU A 19 -1.25 23.36 40.84
N PHE A 20 -0.99 24.65 40.58
CA PHE A 20 -0.49 25.13 39.30
C PHE A 20 0.88 24.52 38.94
N SER A 21 1.82 24.55 39.88
CA SER A 21 3.17 23.97 39.68
C SER A 21 3.17 22.45 39.45
N THR A 22 2.14 21.77 39.98
CA THR A 22 1.94 20.33 39.81
C THR A 22 1.00 19.96 38.66
N HIS A 23 0.75 20.88 37.72
CA HIS A 23 -0.08 20.69 36.51
C HIS A 23 -1.55 20.33 36.78
N ARG A 24 -2.08 20.61 37.96
CA ARG A 24 -3.49 20.37 38.34
C ARG A 24 -4.33 21.62 38.07
N TYR A 25 -4.36 22.07 36.85
CA TYR A 25 -4.86 23.42 36.44
C TYR A 25 -6.31 23.69 36.83
N HIS A 26 -7.26 22.80 36.56
CA HIS A 26 -8.66 22.99 36.91
C HIS A 26 -8.85 23.17 38.42
N LYS A 27 -8.16 22.39 39.23
CA LYS A 27 -8.19 22.58 40.70
C LYS A 27 -7.53 23.87 41.14
N ALA A 28 -6.48 24.30 40.48
CA ALA A 28 -5.86 25.60 40.73
C ALA A 28 -6.85 26.77 40.43
N ILE A 29 -7.62 26.66 39.34
CA ILE A 29 -8.68 27.63 39.01
C ILE A 29 -9.70 27.78 40.16
N ASP A 30 -10.18 26.65 40.69
CA ASP A 30 -11.17 26.65 41.77
C ASP A 30 -10.62 27.38 43.02
N PHE A 31 -9.39 27.07 43.41
CA PHE A 31 -8.76 27.72 44.54
C PHE A 31 -8.48 29.22 44.31
N TYR A 32 -8.06 29.61 43.11
CA TYR A 32 -7.91 31.03 42.79
C TYR A 32 -9.25 31.77 42.79
N LYS A 33 -10.34 31.16 42.33
CA LYS A 33 -11.71 31.72 42.42
C LYS A 33 -12.18 31.87 43.87
N GLU A 34 -11.89 30.87 44.72
CA GLU A 34 -12.18 30.98 46.15
C GLU A 34 -11.39 32.12 46.81
N CYS A 35 -10.12 32.28 46.48
CA CYS A 35 -9.31 33.42 46.92
C CYS A 35 -9.90 34.74 46.46
N GLN A 36 -10.45 34.85 45.26
CA GLN A 36 -11.12 36.03 44.71
C GLN A 36 -12.39 36.37 45.52
N ILE A 37 -13.17 35.38 45.89
CA ILE A 37 -14.37 35.55 46.73
C ILE A 37 -13.98 36.05 48.15
N LEU A 38 -12.92 35.49 48.70
CA LEU A 38 -12.41 35.95 50.02
C LEU A 38 -11.87 37.39 49.98
N LEU A 39 -11.19 37.76 48.90
CA LEU A 39 -10.66 39.11 48.70
C LEU A 39 -11.78 40.14 48.59
N ASN A 40 -12.85 39.83 47.88
CA ASN A 40 -14.02 40.72 47.69
C ASN A 40 -14.84 40.92 48.99
N LYS A 41 -14.63 40.10 50.00
CA LYS A 41 -15.29 40.21 51.33
C LYS A 41 -14.46 40.97 52.36
N SER A 42 -13.23 41.38 52.06
CA SER A 42 -12.33 42.07 52.99
C SER A 42 -12.52 43.58 52.88
N GLU A 43 -12.61 44.29 54.02
CA GLU A 43 -12.91 45.75 54.15
C GLU A 43 -11.69 46.69 53.94
N GLU A 44 -10.47 46.15 53.61
CA GLU A 44 -9.23 46.93 53.45
C GLU A 44 -8.96 47.35 52.00
N GLU A 45 -9.35 48.55 51.57
CA GLU A 45 -9.31 48.98 50.18
C GLU A 45 -7.91 48.98 49.48
N CYS A 46 -6.86 49.48 50.18
CA CYS A 46 -5.53 49.64 49.54
C CYS A 46 -4.73 48.39 49.32
N TRP A 47 -4.87 47.37 50.16
CA TRP A 47 -4.23 46.07 49.99
C TRP A 47 -4.97 45.17 48.95
N ASN A 48 -6.25 45.36 48.83
CA ASN A 48 -7.12 44.59 47.95
C ASN A 48 -6.78 44.75 46.48
N PHE A 49 -6.43 45.96 45.99
CA PHE A 49 -6.11 46.16 44.58
C PHE A 49 -4.79 45.51 44.15
N SER A 50 -3.76 45.51 45.02
CA SER A 50 -2.48 44.88 44.68
C SER A 50 -2.59 43.35 44.66
N LEU A 51 -3.28 42.76 45.62
CA LEU A 51 -3.55 41.32 45.68
C LEU A 51 -4.52 40.87 44.59
N ALA A 52 -5.56 41.64 44.32
CA ALA A 52 -6.47 41.42 43.23
C ALA A 52 -5.76 41.40 41.87
N THR A 53 -4.78 42.28 41.69
CA THR A 53 -3.96 42.29 40.46
C THR A 53 -3.14 41.05 40.30
N ILE A 54 -2.50 40.56 41.37
CA ILE A 54 -1.74 39.30 41.36
C ILE A 54 -2.65 38.12 41.08
N LEU A 55 -3.79 38.01 41.76
CA LEU A 55 -4.75 36.92 41.62
C LEU A 55 -5.30 36.82 40.19
N HIS A 56 -5.76 37.94 39.63
CA HIS A 56 -6.24 37.97 38.24
C HIS A 56 -5.13 37.62 37.25
N HIS A 57 -3.88 38.02 37.52
CA HIS A 57 -2.75 37.63 36.69
C HIS A 57 -2.50 36.14 36.71
N GLN A 58 -2.57 35.48 37.88
CA GLN A 58 -2.43 34.03 38.00
C GLN A 58 -3.61 33.29 37.33
N LEU A 59 -4.85 33.74 37.55
CA LEU A 59 -6.02 33.19 36.86
C LEU A 59 -5.89 33.28 35.36
N ALA A 60 -5.47 34.43 34.84
CA ALA A 60 -5.24 34.57 33.40
C ALA A 60 -4.22 33.55 32.87
N ARG A 61 -3.15 33.30 33.61
CA ARG A 61 -2.14 32.31 33.23
C ARG A 61 -2.71 30.88 33.17
N VAL A 62 -3.52 30.51 34.16
CA VAL A 62 -4.12 29.17 34.21
C VAL A 62 -5.17 29.00 33.11
N TYR A 63 -6.05 29.96 32.92
CA TYR A 63 -7.06 29.95 31.84
C TYR A 63 -6.44 29.88 30.45
N LEU A 64 -5.26 30.48 30.25
CA LEU A 64 -4.54 30.36 28.99
C LEU A 64 -3.95 28.97 28.76
N ILE A 65 -3.53 28.29 29.82
CA ILE A 65 -3.02 26.90 29.74
C ILE A 65 -4.19 25.90 29.51
N THR A 66 -5.37 26.18 30.09
CA THR A 66 -6.56 25.34 29.88
C THR A 66 -7.35 25.69 28.63
N ASN A 67 -6.85 26.60 27.78
CA ASN A 67 -7.52 27.12 26.56
C ASN A 67 -8.85 27.85 26.80
N GLU A 68 -9.10 28.34 27.99
CA GLU A 68 -10.28 29.14 28.36
C GLU A 68 -9.98 30.62 28.08
N PHE A 69 -9.90 30.99 26.80
CA PHE A 69 -9.37 32.29 26.36
C PHE A 69 -10.24 33.51 26.72
N GLN A 70 -11.57 33.35 26.78
CA GLN A 70 -12.48 34.44 27.14
C GLN A 70 -12.30 34.82 28.60
N GLU A 71 -12.21 33.84 29.48
CA GLU A 71 -11.96 34.00 30.91
C GLU A 71 -10.56 34.57 31.17
N ALA A 72 -9.57 34.10 30.40
CA ALA A 72 -8.22 34.65 30.45
C ALA A 72 -8.21 36.13 30.09
N PHE A 73 -8.89 36.51 29.02
CA PHE A 73 -8.99 37.92 28.59
C PHE A 73 -9.71 38.81 29.62
N ALA A 74 -10.85 38.38 30.18
CA ALA A 74 -11.58 39.05 31.23
C ALA A 74 -10.71 39.27 32.48
N SER A 75 -9.95 38.28 32.88
CA SER A 75 -9.01 38.38 34.01
C SER A 75 -7.90 39.39 33.76
N VAL A 76 -7.33 39.43 32.55
CA VAL A 76 -6.29 40.40 32.19
C VAL A 76 -6.85 41.84 32.11
N GLN A 77 -8.07 42.03 31.60
CA GLN A 77 -8.74 43.34 31.59
C GLN A 77 -8.93 43.87 33.03
N GLN A 78 -9.25 43.01 33.97
CA GLN A 78 -9.39 43.39 35.36
C GLN A 78 -8.03 43.79 35.97
N VAL A 79 -6.94 43.10 35.64
CA VAL A 79 -5.57 43.50 36.02
C VAL A 79 -5.28 44.95 35.51
N LEU A 80 -5.61 45.21 34.25
CA LEU A 80 -5.38 46.53 33.65
C LEU A 80 -6.19 47.63 34.34
N LYS A 81 -7.46 47.37 34.66
CA LYS A 81 -8.31 48.28 35.39
C LYS A 81 -7.74 48.60 36.78
N ASN A 82 -7.44 47.56 37.55
CA ASN A 82 -6.89 47.69 38.90
C ASN A 82 -5.54 48.43 38.90
N SER A 83 -4.64 48.15 37.94
CA SER A 83 -3.33 48.81 37.83
C SER A 83 -3.41 50.32 37.55
N LYS A 84 -4.43 50.74 36.77
CA LYS A 84 -4.70 52.18 36.51
C LYS A 84 -5.19 52.91 37.76
N GLU A 85 -6.06 52.26 38.52
CA GLU A 85 -6.60 52.86 39.78
C GLU A 85 -5.49 53.06 40.82
N ILE A 86 -4.53 52.15 40.95
CA ILE A 86 -3.38 52.27 41.87
C ILE A 86 -2.18 53.04 41.28
N LYS A 87 -2.32 53.59 40.04
CA LYS A 87 -1.25 54.32 39.31
C LYS A 87 0.07 53.54 39.24
N ALA A 88 0.00 52.23 39.21
CA ALA A 88 1.16 51.33 39.21
C ALA A 88 1.62 51.04 37.78
N LYS A 89 2.51 51.85 37.22
CA LYS A 89 3.08 51.69 35.85
C LYS A 89 3.56 50.28 35.59
N LYS A 90 4.21 49.64 36.55
CA LYS A 90 4.74 48.27 36.40
C LYS A 90 3.64 47.24 36.27
N ALA A 91 2.51 47.40 36.98
CA ALA A 91 1.38 46.51 36.89
C ALA A 91 0.64 46.67 35.54
N GLU A 92 0.58 47.94 35.03
CA GLU A 92 0.02 48.24 33.71
C GLU A 92 0.84 47.61 32.58
N GLU A 93 2.17 47.66 32.66
CA GLU A 93 3.06 46.95 31.72
C GLU A 93 2.84 45.46 31.74
N THR A 94 2.72 44.86 32.93
CA THR A 94 2.46 43.43 33.11
C THR A 94 1.10 43.03 32.52
N ALA A 95 0.06 43.85 32.73
CA ALA A 95 -1.26 43.65 32.15
C ALA A 95 -1.22 43.71 30.61
N ASN A 96 -0.54 44.71 30.04
CA ASN A 96 -0.40 44.84 28.59
C ASN A 96 0.37 43.63 27.97
N GLN A 97 1.37 43.10 28.68
CA GLN A 97 2.06 41.86 28.26
C GLN A 97 1.11 40.66 28.29
N GLY A 98 0.32 40.49 29.34
CA GLY A 98 -0.71 39.48 29.48
C GLY A 98 -1.78 39.54 28.39
N ILE A 99 -2.26 40.72 28.04
CA ILE A 99 -3.21 40.94 26.94
C ILE A 99 -2.57 40.52 25.61
N SER A 100 -1.36 40.96 25.35
CA SER A 100 -0.65 40.57 24.13
C SER A 100 -0.45 39.04 24.06
N TRP A 101 -0.16 38.41 25.19
CA TRP A 101 -0.02 36.98 25.25
C TRP A 101 -1.35 36.24 25.01
N ALA A 102 -2.46 36.74 25.59
CA ALA A 102 -3.80 36.19 25.33
C ALA A 102 -4.17 36.24 23.85
N PHE A 103 -3.89 37.35 23.16
CA PHE A 103 -4.12 37.47 21.73
C PHE A 103 -3.20 36.57 20.88
N ARG A 104 -2.00 36.29 21.37
CA ARG A 104 -1.14 35.24 20.70
C ARG A 104 -1.78 33.86 20.77
N CYS A 105 -2.29 33.50 21.95
CA CYS A 105 -2.95 32.20 22.13
C CYS A 105 -4.24 32.06 21.33
N THR A 106 -4.96 33.16 21.09
CA THR A 106 -6.18 33.16 20.25
C THR A 106 -5.93 33.40 18.77
N ALA A 107 -4.67 33.30 18.32
CA ALA A 107 -4.28 33.54 16.93
C ALA A 107 -4.81 34.86 16.33
N GLN A 108 -4.78 35.96 17.11
CA GLN A 108 -5.19 37.29 16.68
C GLN A 108 -3.97 38.22 16.46
N PRO A 109 -3.18 38.00 15.41
CA PRO A 109 -1.89 38.66 15.23
C PRO A 109 -1.97 40.19 15.11
N PHE A 110 -3.03 40.72 14.54
CA PHE A 110 -3.22 42.18 14.46
C PHE A 110 -3.33 42.84 15.85
N GLN A 111 -4.02 42.19 16.78
CA GLN A 111 -4.14 42.68 18.16
C GLN A 111 -2.80 42.57 18.89
N VAL A 112 -2.07 41.48 18.66
CA VAL A 112 -0.70 41.32 19.20
C VAL A 112 0.19 42.47 18.74
N ILE A 113 0.22 42.76 17.45
CA ILE A 113 1.01 43.87 16.88
C ILE A 113 0.62 45.18 17.48
N PHE A 114 -0.68 45.48 17.61
CA PHE A 114 -1.18 46.71 18.21
C PHE A 114 -0.69 46.93 19.66
N TRP A 115 -0.83 45.89 20.50
CA TRP A 115 -0.44 46.02 21.92
C TRP A 115 1.09 46.02 22.08
N GLN A 116 1.83 45.21 21.31
CA GLN A 116 3.29 45.20 21.34
C GLN A 116 3.90 46.49 20.79
N SER A 117 3.27 47.14 19.82
CA SER A 117 3.71 48.48 19.36
C SER A 117 3.60 49.56 20.46
N LYS A 118 2.58 49.48 21.33
CA LYS A 118 2.47 50.34 22.51
C LYS A 118 3.58 50.07 23.54
N LEU A 119 3.84 48.76 23.80
CA LEU A 119 4.91 48.36 24.72
C LEU A 119 6.30 48.74 24.19
N HIS A 120 6.52 48.55 22.91
CA HIS A 120 7.77 48.95 22.23
C HIS A 120 8.02 50.47 22.37
N ARG A 121 6.97 51.29 22.11
CA ARG A 121 7.07 52.76 22.27
C ARG A 121 7.38 53.13 23.70
N ALA A 122 6.65 52.57 24.67
CA ALA A 122 6.87 52.87 26.10
C ALA A 122 8.29 52.41 26.56
N ALA A 123 8.78 51.26 26.09
CA ALA A 123 10.14 50.80 26.38
C ALA A 123 11.19 51.74 25.81
N LYS A 124 10.98 52.22 24.58
CA LYS A 124 11.86 53.18 23.91
C LYS A 124 11.91 54.52 24.62
N GLU A 125 10.76 55.07 25.02
CA GLU A 125 10.67 56.32 25.81
C GLU A 125 11.35 56.19 27.18
N ASN A 126 11.29 54.99 27.80
CA ASN A 126 11.94 54.71 29.08
C ASN A 126 13.41 54.29 28.96
N GLY A 127 13.96 54.14 27.76
CA GLY A 127 15.31 53.69 27.52
C GLY A 127 15.56 52.21 27.87
N ASP A 128 14.49 51.40 28.05
CA ASP A 128 14.58 49.97 28.41
C ASP A 128 14.77 49.12 27.17
N LYS A 129 16.01 49.02 26.72
CA LYS A 129 16.39 48.26 25.52
C LYS A 129 16.06 46.76 25.61
N GLN A 130 16.01 46.20 26.82
CA GLN A 130 15.66 44.80 26.99
C GLN A 130 14.18 44.55 26.65
N LYS A 131 13.27 45.37 27.18
CA LYS A 131 11.84 45.28 26.86
C LYS A 131 11.54 45.67 25.42
N GLU A 132 12.26 46.66 24.88
CA GLU A 132 12.19 47.06 23.47
C GLU A 132 12.53 45.86 22.55
N GLY A 133 13.61 45.15 22.81
CA GLY A 133 14.00 43.94 22.07
C GLY A 133 12.99 42.80 22.17
N VAL A 134 12.45 42.54 23.36
CA VAL A 134 11.39 41.53 23.56
C VAL A 134 10.12 41.88 22.77
N ALA A 135 9.72 43.15 22.76
CA ALA A 135 8.57 43.59 21.98
C ALA A 135 8.78 43.37 20.46
N CYS A 136 9.98 43.65 19.95
CA CYS A 136 10.35 43.40 18.57
C CYS A 136 10.22 41.92 18.22
N VAL A 137 10.74 40.98 19.02
CA VAL A 137 10.63 39.51 18.80
C VAL A 137 9.16 39.08 18.76
N ILE A 138 8.32 39.56 19.67
CA ILE A 138 6.89 39.22 19.70
C ILE A 138 6.17 39.77 18.46
N MET A 139 6.47 41.01 18.04
CA MET A 139 5.92 41.58 16.81
C MET A 139 6.37 40.75 15.57
N ALA A 140 7.63 40.37 15.52
CA ALA A 140 8.13 39.51 14.44
C ALA A 140 7.35 38.18 14.35
N GLN A 141 7.09 37.55 15.49
CA GLN A 141 6.27 36.33 15.53
C GLN A 141 4.84 36.55 15.04
N ALA A 142 4.23 37.68 15.38
CA ALA A 142 2.89 38.04 14.91
C ALA A 142 2.86 38.39 13.42
N PHE A 143 3.89 39.06 12.89
CA PHE A 143 4.03 39.26 11.44
C PHE A 143 4.32 37.95 10.68
N SER A 144 5.01 37.03 11.29
CA SER A 144 5.22 35.68 10.75
C SER A 144 3.89 34.94 10.57
N ALA A 145 3.00 35.01 11.56
CA ALA A 145 1.64 34.47 11.48
C ALA A 145 0.78 35.12 10.38
N LEU A 146 1.09 36.37 10.00
CA LEU A 146 0.45 37.09 8.89
C LEU A 146 1.15 36.86 7.53
N GLY A 147 2.20 36.04 7.47
CA GLY A 147 2.98 35.75 6.25
C GLY A 147 3.81 36.98 5.78
N LYS A 148 3.99 38.05 6.57
CA LYS A 148 4.75 39.27 6.21
C LYS A 148 6.23 39.12 6.56
N GLN A 149 6.95 38.29 5.83
CA GLN A 149 8.33 37.90 6.14
C GLN A 149 9.32 39.09 6.14
N ASP A 150 9.12 40.08 5.28
CA ASP A 150 9.98 41.29 5.28
C ASP A 150 9.91 42.05 6.62
N LYS A 151 8.72 42.12 7.21
CA LYS A 151 8.54 42.73 8.55
C LYS A 151 9.13 41.87 9.66
N VAL A 152 9.09 40.55 9.50
CA VAL A 152 9.75 39.64 10.45
C VAL A 152 11.26 39.91 10.46
N ILE A 153 11.90 39.97 9.29
CA ILE A 153 13.34 40.25 9.20
C ILE A 153 13.68 41.64 9.80
N GLU A 154 12.86 42.64 9.53
CA GLU A 154 13.04 44.00 10.07
C GLU A 154 13.07 43.99 11.61
N PHE A 155 12.04 43.40 12.24
CA PHE A 155 11.92 43.40 13.71
C PHE A 155 12.91 42.45 14.38
N GLU A 156 13.19 41.29 13.81
CA GLU A 156 14.22 40.37 14.34
C GLU A 156 15.62 41.00 14.22
N SER A 157 15.91 41.74 13.15
CA SER A 157 17.19 42.47 13.01
C SER A 157 17.34 43.59 14.02
N GLU A 158 16.25 44.28 14.33
CA GLU A 158 16.22 45.32 15.38
C GLU A 158 16.42 44.70 16.77
N ALA A 159 15.76 43.55 17.05
CA ALA A 159 15.95 42.80 18.28
C ALA A 159 17.41 42.29 18.41
N LEU A 160 18.01 41.82 17.32
CA LEU A 160 19.43 41.37 17.30
C LEU A 160 20.38 42.53 17.69
N ARG A 161 20.16 43.70 17.09
CA ARG A 161 20.96 44.89 17.43
C ARG A 161 20.85 45.23 18.92
N MET A 162 19.65 45.21 19.49
CA MET A 162 19.43 45.46 20.91
C MET A 162 20.09 44.42 21.80
N CYS A 163 19.95 43.12 21.51
CA CYS A 163 20.64 42.10 22.28
C CYS A 163 22.16 42.30 22.30
N ARG A 164 22.75 42.68 21.16
CA ARG A 164 24.20 42.99 21.07
C ARG A 164 24.57 44.22 21.88
N GLU A 165 23.77 45.29 21.84
CA GLU A 165 23.99 46.53 22.61
C GLU A 165 23.95 46.34 24.13
N ILE A 166 23.07 45.48 24.63
CA ILE A 166 22.93 45.18 26.07
C ILE A 166 23.79 43.99 26.52
N GLY A 167 24.46 43.32 25.62
CA GLY A 167 25.28 42.13 25.91
C GLY A 167 24.49 40.85 26.24
N ASP A 168 23.20 40.80 25.87
CA ASP A 168 22.39 39.58 26.05
C ASP A 168 22.75 38.51 25.02
N ARG A 169 23.81 37.78 25.31
CA ARG A 169 24.30 36.70 24.45
C ARG A 169 23.27 35.57 24.25
N ARG A 170 22.44 35.30 25.28
CA ARG A 170 21.39 34.27 25.16
C ARG A 170 20.28 34.70 24.23
N GLY A 171 19.80 35.97 24.37
CA GLY A 171 18.85 36.59 23.47
C GLY A 171 19.36 36.65 22.04
N GLU A 172 20.64 37.09 21.86
CA GLU A 172 21.32 37.15 20.58
C GLU A 172 21.28 35.81 19.86
N GLY A 173 21.64 34.70 20.55
CA GLY A 173 21.62 33.37 19.97
C GLY A 173 20.21 32.88 19.55
N LYS A 174 19.16 33.27 20.32
CA LYS A 174 17.78 32.93 19.96
C LYS A 174 17.29 33.68 18.73
N VAL A 175 17.54 34.97 18.68
CA VAL A 175 17.14 35.87 17.56
C VAL A 175 17.86 35.44 16.27
N LEU A 176 19.15 35.07 16.34
CA LEU A 176 19.89 34.54 15.20
C LEU A 176 19.29 33.22 14.67
N ARG A 177 18.84 32.34 15.58
CA ARG A 177 18.13 31.12 15.19
C ARG A 177 16.82 31.44 14.47
N ASP A 178 16.06 32.39 14.99
CA ASP A 178 14.76 32.76 14.44
C ASP A 178 14.94 33.42 13.06
N LEU A 179 15.92 34.32 12.89
CA LEU A 179 16.33 34.83 11.57
C LEU A 179 16.73 33.74 10.60
N GLY A 180 17.55 32.76 11.05
CA GLY A 180 17.91 31.61 10.25
C GLY A 180 16.69 30.80 9.78
N SER A 181 15.71 30.62 10.68
CA SER A 181 14.43 29.96 10.36
C SER A 181 13.62 30.75 9.32
N VAL A 182 13.57 32.10 9.42
CA VAL A 182 12.88 32.96 8.45
C VAL A 182 13.54 32.88 7.07
N TYR A 183 14.88 33.00 7.01
CA TYR A 183 15.58 32.86 5.73
C TYR A 183 15.43 31.46 5.11
N ARG A 184 15.32 30.39 5.93
CA ARG A 184 14.96 29.05 5.45
C ARG A 184 13.56 29.02 4.84
N GLN A 185 12.55 29.64 5.49
CA GLN A 185 11.19 29.74 4.95
C GLN A 185 11.14 30.53 3.63
N LEU A 186 12.00 31.54 3.48
CA LEU A 186 12.19 32.29 2.23
C LEU A 186 13.07 31.57 1.20
N LEU A 187 13.46 30.32 1.46
CA LEU A 187 14.30 29.50 0.60
C LEU A 187 15.71 30.09 0.34
N GLN A 188 16.13 31.09 1.13
CA GLN A 188 17.45 31.70 1.08
C GLN A 188 18.45 30.92 1.98
N TYR A 189 18.66 29.66 1.67
CA TYR A 189 19.44 28.74 2.51
C TYR A 189 20.90 29.19 2.72
N HIS A 190 21.49 29.86 1.72
CA HIS A 190 22.84 30.41 1.81
C HIS A 190 22.96 31.51 2.90
N LYS A 191 21.86 32.18 3.24
CA LYS A 191 21.81 33.12 4.38
C LYS A 191 21.39 32.42 5.66
N ALA A 192 20.46 31.45 5.60
CA ALA A 192 19.97 30.73 6.76
C ALA A 192 21.09 29.98 7.52
N ILE A 193 21.97 29.27 6.80
CA ILE A 193 23.02 28.45 7.39
C ILE A 193 23.97 29.27 8.27
N PRO A 194 24.57 30.38 7.82
CA PRO A 194 25.45 31.18 8.66
C PRO A 194 24.78 31.70 9.94
N TYR A 195 23.52 32.18 9.86
CA TYR A 195 22.77 32.62 11.04
C TYR A 195 22.57 31.48 12.06
N LEU A 196 22.23 30.28 11.58
CA LEU A 196 22.03 29.11 12.44
C LEU A 196 23.36 28.60 13.06
N GLU A 197 24.45 28.66 12.32
CA GLU A 197 25.79 28.30 12.83
C GLU A 197 26.29 29.29 13.88
N GLU A 198 26.09 30.61 13.67
CA GLU A 198 26.40 31.63 14.65
C GLU A 198 25.55 31.48 15.93
N SER A 199 24.23 31.26 15.76
CA SER A 199 23.34 30.92 16.87
C SER A 199 23.83 29.72 17.67
N LEU A 200 24.19 28.65 16.98
CA LEU A 200 24.68 27.41 17.59
C LEU A 200 25.96 27.63 18.39
N LYS A 201 26.88 28.44 17.88
CA LYS A 201 28.12 28.81 18.57
C LYS A 201 27.80 29.57 19.87
N ILE A 202 27.00 30.62 19.79
CA ILE A 202 26.67 31.48 20.93
C ILE A 202 25.90 30.71 22.02
N LEU A 203 24.86 29.94 21.63
CA LEU A 203 24.05 29.19 22.59
C LEU A 203 24.83 28.09 23.30
N LYS A 204 25.82 27.50 22.65
CA LYS A 204 26.78 26.57 23.29
C LYS A 204 27.69 27.28 24.29
N GLU A 205 28.22 28.44 23.93
CA GLU A 205 29.07 29.24 24.80
C GLU A 205 28.35 29.67 26.09
N VAL A 206 27.04 30.02 25.97
CA VAL A 206 26.18 30.44 27.09
C VAL A 206 25.62 29.25 27.89
N GLY A 207 25.76 28.00 27.39
CA GLY A 207 25.21 26.80 28.05
C GLY A 207 23.68 26.68 27.93
N ASP A 208 23.06 27.31 26.93
CA ASP A 208 21.62 27.09 26.65
C ASP A 208 21.43 25.80 25.86
N TYR A 209 21.31 24.69 26.58
CA TYR A 209 21.19 23.35 25.98
C TYR A 209 19.93 23.23 25.12
N ARG A 210 18.77 23.75 25.56
CA ARG A 210 17.52 23.68 24.80
C ARG A 210 17.62 24.52 23.52
N GLY A 211 18.12 25.74 23.63
CA GLY A 211 18.37 26.63 22.47
C GLY A 211 19.35 25.99 21.47
N THR A 212 20.42 25.38 21.98
CA THR A 212 21.42 24.66 21.17
C THR A 212 20.77 23.51 20.39
N ALA A 213 19.95 22.69 21.03
CA ALA A 213 19.26 21.58 20.39
C ALA A 213 18.27 22.05 19.32
N MET A 214 17.50 23.15 19.59
CA MET A 214 16.60 23.73 18.60
C MET A 214 17.38 24.31 17.40
N SER A 215 18.55 24.93 17.61
CA SER A 215 19.39 25.40 16.49
C SER A 215 19.92 24.25 15.65
N TYR A 216 20.27 23.09 16.26
CA TYR A 216 20.59 21.88 15.50
C TYR A 216 19.41 21.36 14.71
N GLN A 217 18.18 21.39 15.25
CA GLN A 217 16.99 20.99 14.49
C GLN A 217 16.78 21.87 13.26
N GLN A 218 16.84 23.20 13.42
CA GLN A 218 16.67 24.13 12.30
C GLN A 218 17.77 23.97 11.25
N LEU A 219 19.02 23.79 11.69
CA LEU A 219 20.15 23.54 10.78
C LEU A 219 19.98 22.21 10.03
N GLY A 220 19.56 21.16 10.73
CA GLY A 220 19.24 19.85 10.15
C GLY A 220 18.11 19.95 9.11
N SER A 221 17.02 20.65 9.44
CA SER A 221 15.93 20.88 8.48
C SER A 221 16.39 21.70 7.27
N THR A 222 17.29 22.68 7.47
CA THR A 222 17.86 23.44 6.36
C THR A 222 18.72 22.58 5.45
N TYR A 223 19.56 21.71 6.02
CA TYR A 223 20.34 20.75 5.23
C TYR A 223 19.44 19.76 4.48
N GLN A 224 18.36 19.32 5.09
CA GLN A 224 17.40 18.42 4.44
C GLN A 224 16.74 19.08 3.21
N GLU A 225 16.38 20.36 3.31
CA GLU A 225 15.75 21.09 2.20
C GLU A 225 16.70 21.34 1.02
N ILE A 226 18.02 21.40 1.25
CA ILE A 226 19.04 21.51 0.18
C ILE A 226 19.58 20.16 -0.31
N GLY A 227 19.02 19.04 0.19
CA GLY A 227 19.43 17.68 -0.21
C GLY A 227 20.61 17.10 0.58
N GLY A 228 21.14 17.81 1.58
CA GLY A 228 22.23 17.34 2.44
C GLY A 228 21.77 16.39 3.55
N PHE A 229 21.10 15.28 3.20
CA PHE A 229 20.38 14.41 4.14
C PHE A 229 21.26 13.81 5.24
N GLN A 230 22.50 13.45 4.92
CA GLN A 230 23.43 12.92 5.91
C GLN A 230 23.80 13.98 6.96
N LYS A 231 24.08 15.23 6.52
CA LYS A 231 24.34 16.35 7.44
C LYS A 231 23.12 16.68 8.28
N ALA A 232 21.91 16.59 7.70
CA ALA A 232 20.65 16.76 8.40
C ALA A 232 20.51 15.72 9.52
N LEU A 233 20.75 14.46 9.21
CA LEU A 233 20.70 13.35 10.16
C LEU A 233 21.66 13.55 11.32
N ASP A 234 22.92 13.95 11.04
CA ASP A 234 23.93 14.24 12.06
C ASP A 234 23.47 15.39 13.00
N CYS A 235 22.87 16.43 12.45
CA CYS A 235 22.33 17.54 13.24
C CYS A 235 21.16 17.08 14.12
N HIS A 236 20.23 16.31 13.58
CA HIS A 236 19.07 15.80 14.34
C HIS A 236 19.49 14.84 15.45
N PHE A 237 20.50 13.98 15.24
CA PHE A 237 21.04 13.13 16.30
C PHE A 237 21.72 13.93 17.40
N LYS A 238 22.47 15.00 17.05
CA LYS A 238 23.07 15.89 18.03
C LYS A 238 21.99 16.58 18.85
N SER A 239 20.89 17.02 18.23
CA SER A 239 19.73 17.57 18.94
C SER A 239 19.11 16.54 19.88
N LEU A 240 18.84 15.32 19.39
CA LEU A 240 18.26 14.23 20.18
C LEU A 240 19.12 13.92 21.42
N LYS A 241 20.45 13.86 21.26
CA LYS A 241 21.36 13.61 22.38
C LYS A 241 21.22 14.65 23.48
N ILE A 242 21.09 15.92 23.12
CA ILE A 242 20.89 17.02 24.08
C ILE A 242 19.49 16.96 24.71
N MET A 243 18.45 16.76 23.89
CA MET A 243 17.07 16.74 24.38
C MET A 243 16.76 15.57 25.29
N ARG A 244 17.39 14.41 25.11
CA ARG A 244 17.27 13.27 26.03
C ARG A 244 17.77 13.59 27.45
N VAL A 245 18.71 14.51 27.60
CA VAL A 245 19.31 14.85 28.90
C VAL A 245 18.66 16.09 29.51
N HIS A 246 18.32 17.10 28.70
CA HIS A 246 17.93 18.42 29.15
C HIS A 246 16.55 18.86 28.64
N GLY A 247 15.88 18.08 27.78
CA GLY A 247 14.56 18.37 27.22
C GLY A 247 13.43 17.60 27.93
N ASP A 248 12.20 17.93 27.54
CA ASP A 248 11.06 17.12 27.88
C ASP A 248 10.85 16.01 26.83
N LEU A 249 9.97 15.03 27.14
CA LEU A 249 9.72 13.91 26.23
C LEU A 249 9.03 14.34 24.93
N VAL A 250 8.35 15.49 24.93
CA VAL A 250 7.71 16.04 23.72
C VAL A 250 8.79 16.54 22.75
N ASP A 251 9.80 17.26 23.26
CA ASP A 251 10.95 17.70 22.47
C ASP A 251 11.73 16.49 21.88
N VAL A 252 11.85 15.41 22.65
CA VAL A 252 12.42 14.15 22.19
C VAL A 252 11.60 13.52 21.05
N GLY A 253 10.26 13.56 21.16
CA GLY A 253 9.35 13.09 20.10
C GLY A 253 9.55 13.87 18.80
N ALA A 254 9.68 15.20 18.87
CA ALA A 254 9.97 16.03 17.71
C ALA A 254 11.34 15.68 17.05
N CYS A 255 12.36 15.36 17.86
CA CYS A 255 13.64 14.91 17.34
C CYS A 255 13.50 13.58 16.58
N TYR A 256 12.76 12.60 17.12
CA TYR A 256 12.51 11.33 16.42
C TYR A 256 11.78 11.53 15.11
N ASN A 257 10.77 12.40 15.06
CA ASN A 257 10.06 12.73 13.83
C ASN A 257 11.02 13.28 12.76
N ASN A 258 11.91 14.21 13.11
CA ASN A 258 12.86 14.81 12.17
C ASN A 258 13.91 13.79 11.70
N ILE A 259 14.35 12.89 12.57
CA ILE A 259 15.23 11.78 12.19
C ILE A 259 14.50 10.83 11.24
N GLY A 260 13.25 10.46 11.54
CA GLY A 260 12.40 9.64 10.67
C GLY A 260 12.26 10.25 9.27
N THR A 261 12.00 11.55 9.18
CA THR A 261 11.90 12.26 7.90
C THR A 261 13.24 12.26 7.15
N SER A 262 14.37 12.40 7.86
CA SER A 262 15.70 12.33 7.23
C SER A 262 16.04 10.92 6.72
N TYR A 263 15.68 9.88 7.46
CA TYR A 263 15.82 8.50 7.00
C TYR A 263 14.92 8.19 5.80
N HIS A 264 13.67 8.69 5.81
CA HIS A 264 12.78 8.56 4.65
C HIS A 264 13.40 9.22 3.39
N ALA A 265 14.00 10.40 3.55
CA ALA A 265 14.67 11.10 2.45
C ALA A 265 15.94 10.38 1.94
N LEU A 266 16.54 9.52 2.77
CA LEU A 266 17.64 8.62 2.41
C LEU A 266 17.15 7.24 1.95
N ASP A 267 15.85 7.07 1.75
CA ASP A 267 15.16 5.82 1.39
C ASP A 267 15.41 4.64 2.37
N ARG A 268 15.83 4.97 3.59
CA ARG A 268 15.96 4.01 4.69
C ARG A 268 14.63 3.87 5.42
N TYR A 269 13.63 3.36 4.72
CA TYR A 269 12.23 3.37 5.18
C TYR A 269 12.01 2.58 6.48
N ARG A 270 12.73 1.48 6.71
CA ARG A 270 12.63 0.69 7.95
C ARG A 270 13.10 1.49 9.16
N ASP A 271 14.22 2.18 9.05
CA ASP A 271 14.73 3.05 10.10
C ASP A 271 13.79 4.24 10.34
N ALA A 272 13.24 4.80 9.25
CA ALA A 272 12.24 5.86 9.34
C ALA A 272 11.00 5.41 10.12
N ILE A 273 10.46 4.23 9.81
CA ILE A 273 9.30 3.65 10.50
C ILE A 273 9.58 3.50 11.99
N GLU A 274 10.75 2.97 12.38
CA GLU A 274 11.14 2.83 13.79
C GLU A 274 11.08 4.16 14.53
N HIS A 275 11.59 5.22 13.90
CA HIS A 275 11.64 6.55 14.53
C HIS A 275 10.26 7.22 14.57
N PHE A 276 9.43 7.07 13.54
CA PHE A 276 8.04 7.54 13.58
C PHE A 276 7.18 6.78 14.60
N GLN A 277 7.43 5.48 14.80
CA GLN A 277 6.77 4.71 15.86
C GLN A 277 7.13 5.21 17.25
N LYS A 278 8.40 5.57 17.50
CA LYS A 278 8.82 6.21 18.74
C LYS A 278 8.16 7.57 18.95
N THR A 279 7.99 8.35 17.88
CA THR A 279 7.22 9.62 17.93
C THR A 279 5.78 9.35 18.32
N LEU A 280 5.14 8.35 17.69
CA LEU A 280 3.76 7.98 17.94
C LEU A 280 3.55 7.50 19.38
N GLU A 281 4.44 6.65 19.87
CA GLU A 281 4.41 6.15 21.26
C GLU A 281 4.46 7.30 22.29
N ILE A 282 5.35 8.28 22.07
CA ILE A 282 5.45 9.45 22.95
C ILE A 282 4.18 10.31 22.82
N ALA A 283 3.71 10.58 21.60
CA ALA A 283 2.54 11.43 21.37
C ALA A 283 1.27 10.83 22.01
N THR A 284 1.06 9.53 21.84
CA THR A 284 -0.08 8.82 22.42
C THR A 284 -0.02 8.79 23.94
N LYS A 285 1.17 8.56 24.53
CA LYS A 285 1.35 8.55 25.98
C LYS A 285 1.00 9.87 26.65
N PHE A 286 1.22 10.98 25.96
CA PHE A 286 0.94 12.34 26.47
C PHE A 286 -0.33 12.96 25.89
N GLU A 287 -1.12 12.20 25.14
CA GLU A 287 -2.37 12.63 24.48
C GLU A 287 -2.17 13.87 23.58
N HIS A 288 -1.00 13.99 22.95
CA HIS A 288 -0.65 15.09 22.05
C HIS A 288 -1.11 14.79 20.61
N LYS A 289 -2.33 15.19 20.27
CA LYS A 289 -2.97 14.91 18.98
C LYS A 289 -2.20 15.42 17.74
N GLY A 290 -1.62 16.62 17.81
CA GLY A 290 -0.86 17.16 16.66
C GLY A 290 0.33 16.30 16.27
N PRO A 291 1.30 16.03 17.17
CA PRO A 291 2.40 15.09 16.92
C PRO A 291 1.96 13.68 16.57
N GLU A 292 0.84 13.19 17.14
CA GLU A 292 0.23 11.90 16.78
C GLU A 292 -0.15 11.86 15.31
N GLY A 293 -0.87 12.87 14.82
CA GLY A 293 -1.25 13.01 13.40
C GLY A 293 -0.03 13.07 12.47
N ILE A 294 1.01 13.83 12.86
CA ILE A 294 2.25 13.94 12.08
C ILE A 294 3.00 12.59 12.03
N ALA A 295 3.04 11.85 13.13
CA ALA A 295 3.68 10.53 13.16
C ALA A 295 2.94 9.53 12.26
N HIS A 296 1.60 9.54 12.28
CA HIS A 296 0.80 8.74 11.37
C HIS A 296 1.03 9.11 9.90
N HIS A 297 1.14 10.41 9.58
CA HIS A 297 1.50 10.88 8.24
C HIS A 297 2.86 10.30 7.80
N GLY A 298 3.89 10.39 8.65
CA GLY A 298 5.22 9.86 8.37
C GLY A 298 5.23 8.33 8.14
N LEU A 299 4.50 7.58 8.99
CA LEU A 299 4.33 6.13 8.82
C LEU A 299 3.61 5.81 7.51
N GLY A 300 2.53 6.50 7.20
CA GLY A 300 1.78 6.32 5.95
C GLY A 300 2.63 6.56 4.72
N THR A 301 3.47 7.62 4.74
CA THR A 301 4.40 7.93 3.64
C THR A 301 5.47 6.85 3.48
N CYS A 302 6.02 6.32 4.58
CA CYS A 302 6.98 5.21 4.53
C CYS A 302 6.36 3.93 3.99
N TYR A 303 5.15 3.58 4.43
CA TYR A 303 4.45 2.40 3.93
C TYR A 303 4.06 2.53 2.46
N LEU A 304 3.72 3.73 1.99
CA LEU A 304 3.50 4.00 0.57
C LEU A 304 4.78 3.74 -0.25
N SER A 305 5.91 4.27 0.21
CA SER A 305 7.21 4.05 -0.45
C SER A 305 7.65 2.58 -0.46
N LEU A 306 7.17 1.77 0.49
CA LEU A 306 7.37 0.31 0.54
C LEU A 306 6.32 -0.47 -0.26
N GLY A 307 5.35 0.18 -0.93
CA GLY A 307 4.26 -0.48 -1.64
C GLY A 307 3.21 -1.15 -0.74
N GLN A 308 3.24 -0.88 0.57
CA GLN A 308 2.29 -1.44 1.54
C GLN A 308 1.01 -0.60 1.61
N TYR A 309 0.27 -0.56 0.50
CA TYR A 309 -0.86 0.37 0.29
C TYR A 309 -1.95 0.31 1.37
N LYS A 310 -2.29 -0.88 1.89
CA LYS A 310 -3.29 -1.03 2.97
C LYS A 310 -2.85 -0.33 4.26
N LYS A 311 -1.59 -0.51 4.67
CA LYS A 311 -1.04 0.14 5.86
C LYS A 311 -0.87 1.65 5.62
N ALA A 312 -0.38 2.03 4.45
CA ALA A 312 -0.26 3.42 4.05
C ALA A 312 -1.61 4.14 4.13
N PHE A 313 -2.66 3.56 3.56
CA PHE A 313 -4.02 4.07 3.60
C PHE A 313 -4.52 4.25 5.04
N HIS A 314 -4.41 3.21 5.85
CA HIS A 314 -4.85 3.23 7.25
C HIS A 314 -4.19 4.36 8.04
N HIS A 315 -2.87 4.50 7.94
CA HIS A 315 -2.15 5.55 8.65
C HIS A 315 -2.47 6.96 8.12
N GLN A 316 -2.60 7.13 6.80
CA GLN A 316 -2.94 8.44 6.24
C GLN A 316 -4.38 8.87 6.57
N GLU A 317 -5.34 7.94 6.60
CA GLU A 317 -6.72 8.22 6.99
C GLU A 317 -6.79 8.71 8.46
N ILE A 318 -6.08 8.04 9.36
CA ILE A 318 -5.97 8.48 10.76
C ILE A 318 -5.32 9.87 10.84
N ALA A 319 -4.23 10.10 10.08
CA ALA A 319 -3.55 11.39 10.06
C ALA A 319 -4.47 12.52 9.62
N VAL A 320 -5.21 12.35 8.52
CA VAL A 320 -6.17 13.36 8.02
C VAL A 320 -7.21 13.68 9.08
N ASN A 321 -7.79 12.68 9.75
CA ASN A 321 -8.82 12.88 10.77
C ASN A 321 -8.28 13.65 11.97
N ILE A 322 -7.14 13.23 12.53
CA ILE A 322 -6.52 13.90 13.69
C ILE A 322 -6.10 15.33 13.35
N LEU A 323 -5.46 15.54 12.20
CA LEU A 323 -4.96 16.86 11.80
C LEU A 323 -6.10 17.83 11.49
N LYS A 324 -7.22 17.35 10.99
CA LYS A 324 -8.45 18.11 10.82
C LYS A 324 -9.04 18.52 12.17
N GLU A 325 -9.09 17.62 13.15
CA GLU A 325 -9.57 17.90 14.52
C GLU A 325 -8.68 18.93 15.23
N THR A 326 -7.38 18.84 15.04
CA THR A 326 -6.42 19.80 15.65
C THR A 326 -6.36 21.15 14.94
N GLY A 327 -6.95 21.27 13.75
CA GLY A 327 -6.95 22.48 12.94
C GLY A 327 -5.62 22.80 12.25
N ASP A 328 -4.67 21.86 12.18
CA ASP A 328 -3.43 22.02 11.40
C ASP A 328 -3.71 21.79 9.92
N LYS A 329 -4.25 22.82 9.27
CA LYS A 329 -4.62 22.76 7.84
C LYS A 329 -3.45 22.39 6.93
N SER A 330 -2.24 22.88 7.19
CA SER A 330 -1.10 22.58 6.32
C SER A 330 -0.69 21.10 6.39
N ALA A 331 -0.67 20.52 7.58
CA ALA A 331 -0.39 19.09 7.76
C ALA A 331 -1.54 18.22 7.22
N GLU A 332 -2.82 18.64 7.41
CA GLU A 332 -3.98 17.99 6.79
C GLU A 332 -3.84 17.95 5.26
N GLY A 333 -3.52 19.06 4.62
CA GLY A 333 -3.33 19.16 3.17
C GLY A 333 -2.22 18.25 2.64
N ARG A 334 -1.11 18.13 3.38
CA ARG A 334 -0.03 17.19 3.03
C ARG A 334 -0.50 15.73 3.12
N SER A 335 -1.23 15.37 4.17
CA SER A 335 -1.78 14.03 4.33
C SER A 335 -2.83 13.70 3.27
N LEU A 336 -3.67 14.67 2.86
CA LEU A 336 -4.59 14.53 1.73
C LEU A 336 -3.83 14.28 0.40
N SER A 337 -2.70 14.97 0.18
CA SER A 337 -1.87 14.75 -1.01
C SER A 337 -1.29 13.33 -1.04
N GLU A 338 -0.80 12.82 0.10
CA GLU A 338 -0.31 11.43 0.18
C GLU A 338 -1.45 10.41 0.01
N LEU A 339 -2.63 10.69 0.55
CA LEU A 339 -3.82 9.85 0.34
C LEU A 339 -4.22 9.84 -1.15
N GLY A 340 -4.13 10.98 -1.83
CA GLY A 340 -4.30 11.10 -3.28
C GLY A 340 -3.30 10.23 -4.05
N ARG A 341 -2.02 10.21 -3.64
CA ARG A 341 -1.01 9.33 -4.22
C ARG A 341 -1.35 7.86 -4.02
N ILE A 342 -1.75 7.46 -2.82
CA ILE A 342 -2.18 6.08 -2.54
C ILE A 342 -3.33 5.68 -3.45
N TYR A 343 -4.37 6.53 -3.59
CA TYR A 343 -5.49 6.26 -4.49
C TYR A 343 -5.06 6.17 -5.97
N ASN A 344 -4.08 6.96 -6.39
CA ASN A 344 -3.51 6.86 -7.74
C ASN A 344 -2.81 5.52 -7.97
N GLU A 345 -1.97 5.09 -7.01
CA GLU A 345 -1.25 3.81 -7.09
C GLU A 345 -2.18 2.59 -7.13
N ILE A 346 -3.32 2.65 -6.43
CA ILE A 346 -4.33 1.57 -6.45
C ILE A 346 -5.36 1.73 -7.57
N GLY A 347 -5.19 2.70 -8.50
CA GLY A 347 -6.05 2.89 -9.67
C GLY A 347 -7.40 3.57 -9.39
N GLN A 348 -7.64 4.09 -8.18
CA GLN A 348 -8.88 4.78 -7.82
C GLN A 348 -8.80 6.27 -8.19
N TYR A 349 -8.65 6.57 -9.49
CA TYR A 349 -8.36 7.91 -10.01
C TYR A 349 -9.36 8.98 -9.60
N LYS A 350 -10.66 8.68 -9.55
CA LYS A 350 -11.69 9.65 -9.11
C LYS A 350 -11.47 10.13 -7.69
N LYS A 351 -11.18 9.21 -6.76
CA LYS A 351 -10.88 9.55 -5.36
C LYS A 351 -9.54 10.27 -5.24
N SER A 352 -8.56 9.89 -6.05
CA SER A 352 -7.27 10.55 -6.11
C SER A 352 -7.42 12.03 -6.51
N ILE A 353 -8.18 12.31 -7.56
CA ILE A 353 -8.49 13.68 -8.01
C ILE A 353 -9.17 14.48 -6.90
N ASP A 354 -10.16 13.90 -6.19
CA ASP A 354 -10.84 14.57 -5.08
C ASP A 354 -9.87 14.94 -3.96
N CYS A 355 -9.02 14.01 -3.54
CA CYS A 355 -8.02 14.26 -2.51
C CYS A 355 -7.04 15.38 -2.90
N PHE A 356 -6.52 15.37 -4.14
CA PHE A 356 -5.60 16.42 -4.60
C PHE A 356 -6.30 17.77 -4.78
N LYS A 357 -7.57 17.83 -5.21
CA LYS A 357 -8.34 19.07 -5.28
C LYS A 357 -8.54 19.66 -3.90
N ARG A 358 -8.91 18.86 -2.91
CA ARG A 358 -9.02 19.31 -1.51
C ARG A 358 -7.68 19.79 -0.95
N ALA A 359 -6.58 19.07 -1.24
CA ALA A 359 -5.25 19.53 -0.85
C ALA A 359 -4.87 20.87 -1.52
N LEU A 360 -5.28 21.07 -2.78
CA LEU A 360 -5.07 22.32 -3.52
C LEU A 360 -5.85 23.48 -2.90
N GLU A 361 -7.12 23.24 -2.53
CA GLU A 361 -7.96 24.24 -1.81
C GLU A 361 -7.31 24.66 -0.49
N VAL A 362 -6.88 23.66 0.31
CA VAL A 362 -6.15 23.93 1.55
C VAL A 362 -4.88 24.75 1.30
N GLY A 363 -4.12 24.42 0.26
CA GLY A 363 -2.91 25.16 -0.11
C GLY A 363 -3.21 26.60 -0.59
N GLN A 364 -4.38 26.82 -1.20
CA GLN A 364 -4.86 28.17 -1.56
C GLN A 364 -5.25 28.97 -0.33
N ASP A 365 -6.05 28.39 0.59
CA ASP A 365 -6.53 29.01 1.81
C ASP A 365 -5.39 29.40 2.75
N THR A 366 -4.40 28.52 2.88
CA THR A 366 -3.24 28.74 3.78
C THR A 366 -2.13 29.57 3.14
N GLY A 367 -2.18 29.81 1.82
CA GLY A 367 -1.09 30.42 1.08
C GLY A 367 0.16 29.54 0.93
N ASP A 368 0.06 28.24 1.25
CA ASP A 368 1.19 27.30 1.17
C ASP A 368 1.50 26.94 -0.29
N LYS A 369 2.44 27.68 -0.89
CA LYS A 369 2.88 27.47 -2.28
C LYS A 369 3.46 26.06 -2.51
N LYS A 370 4.13 25.46 -1.51
CA LYS A 370 4.71 24.10 -1.65
C LYS A 370 3.59 23.07 -1.73
N LEU A 371 2.59 23.14 -0.86
CA LEU A 371 1.43 22.26 -0.89
C LEU A 371 0.65 22.43 -2.21
N LYS A 372 0.44 23.67 -2.65
CA LYS A 372 -0.22 23.97 -3.92
C LYS A 372 0.50 23.35 -5.11
N SER A 373 1.83 23.47 -5.17
CA SER A 373 2.65 22.84 -6.21
C SER A 373 2.55 21.31 -6.15
N ALA A 374 2.68 20.71 -4.97
CA ALA A 374 2.60 19.26 -4.79
C ALA A 374 1.23 18.68 -5.19
N ALA A 375 0.13 19.36 -4.83
CA ALA A 375 -1.22 18.96 -5.22
C ALA A 375 -1.43 19.05 -6.74
N MET A 376 -0.91 20.10 -7.40
CA MET A 376 -0.96 20.23 -8.86
C MET A 376 -0.10 19.17 -9.57
N THR A 377 1.08 18.87 -9.03
CA THR A 377 1.92 17.76 -9.55
C THR A 377 1.16 16.44 -9.48
N GLY A 378 0.47 16.17 -8.34
CA GLY A 378 -0.36 15.00 -8.17
C GLY A 378 -1.52 14.94 -9.16
N LEU A 379 -2.23 16.05 -9.37
CA LEU A 379 -3.30 16.14 -10.39
C LEU A 379 -2.76 15.86 -11.79
N GLY A 380 -1.62 16.45 -12.16
CA GLY A 380 -0.98 16.18 -13.45
C GLY A 380 -0.66 14.70 -13.64
N ALA A 381 -0.12 14.04 -12.61
CA ALA A 381 0.18 12.62 -12.63
C ALA A 381 -1.07 11.73 -12.75
N VAL A 382 -2.17 12.07 -12.04
CA VAL A 382 -3.43 11.31 -12.11
C VAL A 382 -4.11 11.47 -13.46
N TYR A 383 -4.18 12.71 -14.02
CA TYR A 383 -4.74 12.91 -15.34
C TYR A 383 -3.94 12.20 -16.43
N TYR A 384 -2.59 12.18 -16.29
CA TYR A 384 -1.74 11.38 -17.15
C TYR A 384 -2.01 9.88 -17.04
N ALA A 385 -2.21 9.36 -15.82
CA ALA A 385 -2.53 7.96 -15.59
C ALA A 385 -3.93 7.58 -16.10
N LEU A 386 -4.88 8.51 -16.07
CA LEU A 386 -6.24 8.32 -16.59
C LEU A 386 -6.26 8.33 -18.12
N ASP A 387 -5.58 9.29 -18.70
CA ASP A 387 -5.40 9.45 -20.14
C ASP A 387 -4.05 10.12 -20.42
N SER A 388 -3.12 9.36 -21.00
CA SER A 388 -1.76 9.82 -21.27
C SER A 388 -1.68 10.98 -22.28
N GLN A 389 -2.76 11.27 -22.99
CA GLN A 389 -2.88 12.39 -23.96
C GLN A 389 -3.70 13.55 -23.39
N SER A 390 -4.14 13.47 -22.13
CA SER A 390 -4.97 14.50 -21.49
C SER A 390 -4.28 15.86 -21.44
N CYS A 391 -4.90 16.88 -22.01
CA CYS A 391 -4.43 18.27 -21.92
C CYS A 391 -4.33 18.76 -20.47
N GLU A 392 -5.18 18.25 -19.57
CA GLU A 392 -5.16 18.58 -18.14
C GLU A 392 -3.84 18.17 -17.50
N ALA A 393 -3.27 17.02 -17.88
CA ALA A 393 -1.98 16.57 -17.37
C ALA A 393 -0.87 17.61 -17.66
N GLU A 394 -0.80 18.12 -18.89
CA GLU A 394 0.17 19.16 -19.26
C GLU A 394 -0.10 20.48 -18.52
N ILE A 395 -1.35 20.92 -18.44
CA ILE A 395 -1.73 22.18 -17.78
C ILE A 395 -1.32 22.18 -16.30
N TYR A 396 -1.66 21.11 -15.58
CA TYR A 396 -1.31 21.01 -14.16
C TYR A 396 0.20 20.88 -13.93
N ALA A 397 0.90 20.10 -14.75
CA ALA A 397 2.35 19.96 -14.66
C ALA A 397 3.09 21.30 -14.94
N ARG A 398 2.63 22.08 -15.93
CA ARG A 398 3.18 23.42 -16.20
C ARG A 398 2.94 24.40 -15.08
N LYS A 399 1.70 24.48 -14.55
CA LYS A 399 1.37 25.35 -13.41
C LYS A 399 2.17 24.96 -12.16
N ALA A 400 2.33 23.65 -11.90
CA ALA A 400 3.17 23.16 -10.82
C ALA A 400 4.64 23.56 -11.02
N LEU A 401 5.16 23.51 -12.25
CA LEU A 401 6.51 23.94 -12.60
C LEU A 401 6.70 25.46 -12.37
N GLU A 402 5.75 26.28 -12.77
CA GLU A 402 5.78 27.76 -12.52
C GLU A 402 5.90 28.04 -11.02
N ILE A 403 5.05 27.43 -10.20
CA ILE A 403 5.08 27.62 -8.74
C ILE A 403 6.39 27.10 -8.14
N SER A 404 6.88 25.95 -8.59
CA SER A 404 8.15 25.38 -8.11
C SER A 404 9.34 26.22 -8.53
N ASN A 405 9.31 26.89 -9.69
CA ASN A 405 10.29 27.87 -10.10
C ASN A 405 10.26 29.14 -9.23
N GLU A 406 9.07 29.68 -8.93
CA GLU A 406 8.90 30.83 -8.02
C GLU A 406 9.40 30.50 -6.60
N THR A 407 9.15 29.30 -6.13
CA THR A 407 9.54 28.87 -4.78
C THR A 407 10.98 28.39 -4.70
N GLY A 408 11.64 28.18 -5.85
CA GLY A 408 13.01 27.62 -5.92
C GLY A 408 13.09 26.18 -5.45
N ASP A 409 11.96 25.45 -5.37
CA ASP A 409 11.93 24.04 -4.96
C ASP A 409 12.45 23.13 -6.08
N LYS A 410 13.77 22.95 -6.08
CA LYS A 410 14.48 22.17 -7.12
C LYS A 410 13.99 20.72 -7.22
N ARG A 411 13.58 20.10 -6.10
CA ARG A 411 13.06 18.72 -6.11
C ARG A 411 11.73 18.67 -6.87
N GLN A 412 10.81 19.59 -6.54
CA GLN A 412 9.51 19.65 -7.21
C GLN A 412 9.66 20.05 -8.68
N MET A 413 10.59 20.97 -9.00
CA MET A 413 10.92 21.33 -10.37
C MET A 413 11.35 20.12 -11.19
N SER A 414 12.27 19.30 -10.66
CA SER A 414 12.77 18.12 -11.38
C SER A 414 11.66 17.07 -11.60
N THR A 415 10.79 16.86 -10.62
CA THR A 415 9.61 15.98 -10.76
C THR A 415 8.66 16.48 -11.84
N ASN A 416 8.38 17.80 -11.89
CA ASN A 416 7.51 18.38 -12.91
C ASN A 416 8.10 18.31 -14.32
N TYR A 417 9.42 18.47 -14.45
CA TYR A 417 10.11 18.24 -15.73
C TYR A 417 9.99 16.79 -16.18
N ILE A 418 10.13 15.81 -15.28
CA ILE A 418 9.92 14.39 -15.63
C ILE A 418 8.47 14.14 -16.09
N ASN A 419 7.47 14.67 -15.37
CA ASN A 419 6.07 14.51 -15.74
C ASN A 419 5.77 15.11 -17.13
N LEU A 420 6.30 16.31 -17.42
CA LEU A 420 6.20 16.93 -18.73
C LEU A 420 6.92 16.10 -19.82
N ALA A 421 8.10 15.58 -19.50
CA ALA A 421 8.87 14.76 -20.43
C ALA A 421 8.12 13.46 -20.78
N LEU A 422 7.52 12.78 -19.79
CA LEU A 422 6.66 11.60 -19.99
C LEU A 422 5.45 11.94 -20.87
N PHE A 423 4.77 13.05 -20.59
CA PHE A 423 3.65 13.52 -21.39
C PHE A 423 4.06 13.76 -22.84
N TYR A 424 5.16 14.49 -23.09
CA TYR A 424 5.64 14.75 -24.45
C TYR A 424 6.11 13.49 -25.16
N SER A 425 6.72 12.54 -24.44
CA SER A 425 7.11 11.26 -25.02
C SER A 425 5.90 10.50 -25.56
N ASN A 426 4.84 10.38 -24.77
CA ASN A 426 3.62 9.67 -25.17
C ASN A 426 2.85 10.36 -26.32
N ASN A 427 3.01 11.68 -26.44
CA ASN A 427 2.45 12.44 -27.56
C ASN A 427 3.38 12.49 -28.79
N GLY A 428 4.46 11.68 -28.83
CA GLY A 428 5.40 11.64 -29.95
C GLY A 428 6.27 12.90 -30.11
N GLN A 429 6.24 13.83 -29.13
CA GLN A 429 7.04 15.05 -29.14
C GLN A 429 8.42 14.79 -28.50
N TYR A 430 9.15 13.84 -29.03
CA TYR A 430 10.39 13.30 -28.45
C TYR A 430 11.46 14.38 -28.18
N GLN A 431 11.59 15.38 -29.03
CA GLN A 431 12.57 16.46 -28.83
C GLN A 431 12.28 17.25 -27.55
N LYS A 432 11.01 17.65 -27.34
CA LYS A 432 10.61 18.35 -26.10
C LYS A 432 10.75 17.45 -24.87
N SER A 433 10.48 16.16 -25.03
CA SER A 433 10.68 15.17 -23.96
C SER A 433 12.13 15.14 -23.51
N LEU A 434 13.09 15.04 -24.45
CA LEU A 434 14.51 15.02 -24.14
C LEU A 434 14.99 16.31 -23.45
N GLU A 435 14.54 17.49 -23.93
CA GLU A 435 14.88 18.79 -23.31
C GLU A 435 14.42 18.86 -21.84
N ASN A 436 13.23 18.32 -21.55
CA ASN A 436 12.72 18.27 -20.18
C ASN A 436 13.48 17.25 -19.32
N TYR A 437 13.83 16.08 -19.85
CA TYR A 437 14.68 15.12 -19.12
C TYR A 437 16.07 15.70 -18.85
N ASP A 438 16.70 16.37 -19.80
CA ASP A 438 18.00 17.02 -19.61
C ASP A 438 17.95 18.07 -18.49
N SER A 439 16.85 18.85 -18.43
CA SER A 439 16.62 19.82 -17.37
C SER A 439 16.49 19.14 -16.00
N ALA A 440 15.73 18.05 -15.91
CA ALA A 440 15.56 17.27 -14.70
C ALA A 440 16.88 16.65 -14.22
N ILE A 441 17.62 15.99 -15.13
CA ILE A 441 18.91 15.35 -14.84
C ILE A 441 19.92 16.39 -14.32
N LYS A 442 20.00 17.55 -14.95
CA LYS A 442 20.90 18.63 -14.54
C LYS A 442 20.58 19.14 -13.14
N ILE A 443 19.30 19.30 -12.80
CA ILE A 443 18.85 19.73 -11.47
C ILE A 443 19.22 18.66 -10.42
N MET A 444 18.87 17.38 -10.68
CA MET A 444 19.12 16.27 -9.76
C MET A 444 20.61 16.06 -9.51
N LYS A 445 21.43 16.13 -10.56
CA LYS A 445 22.89 16.06 -10.46
C LYS A 445 23.47 17.18 -9.59
N ASN A 446 22.97 18.41 -9.76
CA ASN A 446 23.39 19.57 -8.96
C ASN A 446 22.94 19.46 -7.49
N MET A 447 21.87 18.75 -7.20
CA MET A 447 21.38 18.47 -5.85
C MET A 447 22.10 17.28 -5.19
N GLY A 448 22.83 16.47 -5.95
CA GLY A 448 23.38 15.21 -5.49
C GLY A 448 22.34 14.11 -5.30
N ASP A 449 21.14 14.26 -5.87
CA ASP A 449 20.08 13.24 -5.87
C ASP A 449 20.41 12.17 -6.93
N LYS A 450 21.27 11.24 -6.56
CA LYS A 450 21.72 10.17 -7.46
C LYS A 450 20.59 9.26 -7.90
N ARG A 451 19.61 8.96 -7.02
CA ARG A 451 18.45 8.11 -7.39
C ARG A 451 17.53 8.78 -8.37
N GLY A 452 17.24 10.06 -8.14
CA GLY A 452 16.47 10.86 -9.09
C GLY A 452 17.17 10.95 -10.44
N GLU A 453 18.50 11.20 -10.44
CA GLU A 453 19.33 11.23 -11.66
C GLU A 453 19.24 9.90 -12.43
N ALA A 454 19.38 8.76 -11.75
CA ALA A 454 19.28 7.45 -12.37
C ALA A 454 17.88 7.23 -12.98
N THR A 455 16.83 7.58 -12.25
CA THR A 455 15.43 7.43 -12.73
C THR A 455 15.19 8.27 -13.98
N ALA A 456 15.65 9.53 -13.99
CA ALA A 456 15.51 10.41 -15.15
C ALA A 456 16.32 9.91 -16.36
N LEU A 457 17.53 9.35 -16.15
CA LEU A 457 18.33 8.71 -17.19
C LEU A 457 17.61 7.48 -17.80
N ILE A 458 17.04 6.63 -16.96
CA ILE A 458 16.28 5.44 -17.38
C ILE A 458 15.08 5.84 -18.23
N CYS A 459 14.32 6.84 -17.80
CA CYS A 459 13.18 7.34 -18.58
C CYS A 459 13.63 8.03 -19.87
N CYS A 460 14.75 8.76 -19.86
CA CYS A 460 15.34 9.36 -21.06
C CYS A 460 15.79 8.30 -22.08
N ALA A 461 16.35 7.19 -21.63
CA ALA A 461 16.78 6.09 -22.50
C ALA A 461 15.60 5.50 -23.29
N SER A 462 14.41 5.41 -22.70
CA SER A 462 13.21 4.93 -23.40
C SER A 462 12.78 5.83 -24.57
N VAL A 463 13.05 7.13 -24.48
CA VAL A 463 12.78 8.05 -25.60
C VAL A 463 13.75 7.81 -26.76
N TYR A 464 15.01 7.51 -26.45
CA TYR A 464 15.99 7.17 -27.51
C TYR A 464 15.65 5.82 -28.17
N ASP A 465 15.13 4.87 -27.40
CA ASP A 465 14.62 3.61 -27.91
C ASP A 465 13.43 3.84 -28.87
N ALA A 466 12.44 4.63 -28.46
CA ALA A 466 11.31 5.02 -29.30
C ALA A 466 11.72 5.77 -30.58
N LEU A 467 12.90 6.42 -30.59
CA LEU A 467 13.50 7.04 -31.76
C LEU A 467 14.32 6.05 -32.64
N GLY A 468 14.37 4.77 -32.29
CA GLY A 468 15.19 3.76 -32.96
C GLY A 468 16.71 3.92 -32.75
N LYS A 469 17.12 4.75 -31.79
CA LYS A 469 18.53 5.00 -31.45
C LYS A 469 19.00 4.04 -30.34
N PHE A 470 18.90 2.74 -30.57
CA PHE A 470 19.10 1.68 -29.58
C PHE A 470 20.46 1.74 -28.88
N ARG A 471 21.55 2.04 -29.60
CA ARG A 471 22.90 2.17 -29.01
C ARG A 471 22.97 3.28 -27.97
N THR A 472 22.41 4.45 -28.29
CA THR A 472 22.35 5.58 -27.37
C THR A 472 21.47 5.25 -26.14
N ALA A 473 20.34 4.56 -26.35
CA ALA A 473 19.47 4.10 -25.30
C ALA A 473 20.23 3.17 -24.33
N ILE A 474 20.97 2.19 -24.85
CA ILE A 474 21.80 1.26 -24.05
C ILE A 474 22.84 2.03 -23.25
N GLU A 475 23.58 2.98 -23.85
CA GLU A 475 24.59 3.77 -23.15
C GLU A 475 24.04 4.60 -22.00
N ILE A 476 22.88 5.26 -22.22
CA ILE A 476 22.24 6.08 -21.18
C ILE A 476 21.67 5.20 -20.08
N GLN A 477 21.02 4.08 -20.45
CA GLN A 477 20.49 3.11 -19.52
C GLN A 477 21.57 2.50 -18.64
N GLN A 478 22.74 2.19 -19.23
CA GLN A 478 23.89 1.66 -18.48
C GLN A 478 24.44 2.67 -17.47
N LYS A 479 24.43 3.97 -17.79
CA LYS A 479 24.78 5.03 -16.84
C LYS A 479 23.81 5.05 -15.66
N GLY A 480 22.50 4.98 -15.95
CA GLY A 480 21.46 4.89 -14.91
C GLY A 480 21.65 3.67 -14.01
N LEU A 481 21.88 2.49 -14.61
CA LEU A 481 22.14 1.25 -13.86
C LEU A 481 23.37 1.35 -12.96
N ASN A 482 24.46 1.92 -13.45
CA ASN A 482 25.67 2.08 -12.66
C ASN A 482 25.44 2.95 -11.42
N ILE A 483 24.65 4.03 -11.56
CA ILE A 483 24.26 4.88 -10.43
C ILE A 483 23.37 4.12 -9.43
N LEU A 484 22.41 3.31 -9.91
CA LEU A 484 21.57 2.50 -9.03
C LEU A 484 22.40 1.51 -8.21
N ARG A 485 23.42 0.89 -8.82
CA ARG A 485 24.35 0.00 -8.13
C ARG A 485 25.20 0.72 -7.10
N GLU A 486 25.68 1.94 -7.41
CA GLU A 486 26.42 2.77 -6.45
C GLU A 486 25.60 3.12 -5.20
N VAL A 487 24.28 3.30 -5.34
CA VAL A 487 23.38 3.65 -4.24
C VAL A 487 22.65 2.43 -3.66
N GLU A 488 23.00 1.21 -4.09
CA GLU A 488 22.42 -0.07 -3.65
C GLU A 488 20.90 -0.13 -3.77
N ASP A 489 20.33 0.46 -4.85
CA ASP A 489 18.90 0.46 -5.12
C ASP A 489 18.49 -0.80 -5.91
N ALA A 490 18.43 -1.93 -5.23
CA ALA A 490 18.06 -3.20 -5.83
C ALA A 490 16.63 -3.18 -6.41
N GLY A 491 15.70 -2.44 -5.78
CA GLY A 491 14.32 -2.35 -6.22
C GLY A 491 14.15 -1.74 -7.62
N ARG A 492 15.08 -0.91 -8.09
CA ARG A 492 15.06 -0.34 -9.45
C ARG A 492 16.07 -0.98 -10.39
N GLU A 493 17.06 -1.70 -9.86
CA GLU A 493 18.09 -2.36 -10.66
C GLU A 493 17.48 -3.35 -11.66
N HIS A 494 16.53 -4.19 -11.22
CA HIS A 494 15.90 -5.17 -12.09
C HIS A 494 15.10 -4.53 -13.24
N VAL A 495 14.47 -3.36 -13.02
CA VAL A 495 13.77 -2.60 -14.06
C VAL A 495 14.76 -2.05 -15.09
N ALA A 496 15.88 -1.52 -14.62
CA ALA A 496 16.94 -1.01 -15.50
C ALA A 496 17.55 -2.13 -16.35
N LEU A 497 17.79 -3.31 -15.77
CA LEU A 497 18.28 -4.49 -16.46
C LEU A 497 17.27 -5.04 -17.48
N LEU A 498 15.97 -5.04 -17.15
CA LEU A 498 14.91 -5.40 -18.10
C LEU A 498 14.95 -4.50 -19.33
N SER A 499 15.02 -3.19 -19.16
CA SER A 499 15.10 -2.24 -20.27
C SER A 499 16.37 -2.45 -21.10
N LEU A 500 17.52 -2.69 -20.47
CA LEU A 500 18.76 -3.04 -21.19
C LEU A 500 18.61 -4.32 -22.00
N GLY A 501 17.93 -5.31 -21.46
CA GLY A 501 17.61 -6.54 -22.18
C GLY A 501 16.78 -6.27 -23.43
N ILE A 502 15.74 -5.44 -23.32
CA ILE A 502 14.86 -5.06 -24.43
C ILE A 502 15.65 -4.27 -25.47
N TYR A 503 16.34 -3.19 -25.09
CA TYR A 503 17.11 -2.36 -26.02
C TYR A 503 18.22 -3.13 -26.74
N SER A 504 18.85 -4.09 -26.04
CA SER A 504 19.85 -4.98 -26.64
C SER A 504 19.23 -5.95 -27.64
N ALA A 505 18.00 -6.43 -27.38
CA ALA A 505 17.25 -7.28 -28.33
C ALA A 505 16.89 -6.47 -29.58
N ASP A 506 16.40 -5.24 -29.43
CA ASP A 506 16.04 -4.34 -30.53
C ASP A 506 17.27 -3.91 -31.36
N ASN A 507 18.46 -3.85 -30.71
CA ASN A 507 19.75 -3.66 -31.39
C ASN A 507 20.29 -4.96 -32.05
N GLY A 508 19.59 -6.08 -31.94
CA GLY A 508 20.00 -7.39 -32.52
C GLY A 508 21.00 -8.19 -31.67
N GLU A 509 21.34 -7.75 -30.46
CA GLU A 509 22.32 -8.39 -29.58
C GLU A 509 21.66 -9.40 -28.64
N LEU A 510 20.99 -10.43 -29.21
CA LEU A 510 20.13 -11.37 -28.46
C LEU A 510 20.85 -12.09 -27.29
N LYS A 511 22.17 -12.36 -27.40
CA LYS A 511 22.93 -12.98 -26.30
C LYS A 511 23.03 -12.04 -25.09
N LYS A 512 23.45 -10.80 -25.30
CA LYS A 512 23.53 -9.80 -24.23
C LYS A 512 22.15 -9.49 -23.64
N ALA A 513 21.13 -9.44 -24.48
CA ALA A 513 19.75 -9.30 -24.02
C ALA A 513 19.36 -10.36 -23.01
N CYS A 514 19.64 -11.63 -23.31
CA CYS A 514 19.39 -12.72 -22.36
C CYS A 514 20.25 -12.59 -21.09
N GLU A 515 21.52 -12.18 -21.18
CA GLU A 515 22.40 -12.00 -20.02
C GLU A 515 21.83 -10.94 -19.06
N TYR A 516 21.42 -9.78 -19.56
CA TYR A 516 20.76 -8.74 -18.76
C TYR A 516 19.46 -9.22 -18.11
N LEU A 517 18.65 -9.97 -18.83
CA LEU A 517 17.39 -10.48 -18.31
C LEU A 517 17.59 -11.59 -17.26
N PHE A 518 18.59 -12.47 -17.43
CA PHE A 518 18.96 -13.43 -16.38
C PHE A 518 19.45 -12.70 -15.12
N GLU A 519 20.25 -11.65 -15.28
CA GLU A 519 20.71 -10.84 -14.15
C GLU A 519 19.54 -10.13 -13.47
N SER A 520 18.59 -9.61 -14.24
CA SER A 520 17.36 -8.99 -13.73
C SER A 520 16.53 -9.97 -12.90
N ILE A 521 16.30 -11.18 -13.41
CA ILE A 521 15.56 -12.24 -12.71
C ILE A 521 16.28 -12.64 -11.42
N SER A 522 17.60 -12.79 -11.47
CA SER A 522 18.40 -13.13 -10.27
C SER A 522 18.35 -12.03 -9.20
N SER A 523 18.24 -10.75 -9.60
CA SER A 523 18.03 -9.64 -8.68
C SER A 523 16.67 -9.71 -8.01
N ILE A 524 15.61 -9.96 -8.79
CA ILE A 524 14.24 -10.13 -8.27
C ILE A 524 14.17 -11.29 -7.27
N GLU A 525 14.75 -12.44 -7.61
CA GLU A 525 14.70 -13.64 -6.78
C GLU A 525 15.36 -13.41 -5.40
N ARG A 526 16.46 -12.68 -5.36
CA ARG A 526 17.11 -12.28 -4.09
C ARG A 526 16.25 -11.35 -3.24
N ASP A 527 15.44 -10.50 -3.86
CA ASP A 527 14.57 -9.57 -3.15
C ASP A 527 13.31 -10.25 -2.63
N VAL A 528 12.75 -11.17 -3.40
CA VAL A 528 11.56 -11.97 -3.00
C VAL A 528 11.87 -12.83 -1.78
N GLU A 529 13.06 -13.45 -1.70
CA GLU A 529 13.48 -14.27 -0.54
C GLU A 529 13.48 -13.49 0.80
N LYS A 530 13.51 -12.16 0.74
CA LYS A 530 13.51 -11.29 1.93
C LYS A 530 12.12 -10.82 2.36
N LEU A 531 11.06 -11.15 1.57
CA LEU A 531 9.71 -10.62 1.77
C LEU A 531 8.77 -11.67 2.38
N GLN A 532 7.75 -11.19 3.09
CA GLN A 532 6.64 -12.03 3.58
C GLN A 532 5.54 -12.17 2.51
N ASP A 533 4.73 -13.22 2.59
CA ASP A 533 3.81 -13.76 1.55
C ASP A 533 2.99 -12.75 0.73
N GLU A 534 2.30 -11.79 1.35
CA GLU A 534 1.46 -10.83 0.61
C GLU A 534 2.28 -9.88 -0.29
N HIS A 535 3.51 -9.58 0.09
CA HIS A 535 4.43 -8.72 -0.65
C HIS A 535 5.12 -9.49 -1.79
N SER A 536 5.39 -10.76 -1.57
CA SER A 536 5.91 -11.70 -2.56
C SER A 536 4.95 -11.83 -3.75
N ILE A 537 3.64 -12.01 -3.50
CA ILE A 537 2.61 -12.07 -4.56
C ILE A 537 2.60 -10.79 -5.41
N SER A 538 2.61 -9.63 -4.77
CA SER A 538 2.59 -8.34 -5.49
C SER A 538 3.86 -8.14 -6.32
N LEU A 539 5.04 -8.41 -5.77
CA LEU A 539 6.30 -8.28 -6.49
C LEU A 539 6.40 -9.27 -7.65
N ASN A 540 6.02 -10.53 -7.45
CA ASN A 540 6.00 -11.53 -8.51
C ASN A 540 5.10 -11.11 -9.67
N ASN A 541 3.94 -10.52 -9.39
CA ASN A 541 3.05 -10.03 -10.42
C ASN A 541 3.67 -8.87 -11.21
N LEU A 542 4.30 -7.92 -10.53
CA LEU A 542 4.98 -6.76 -11.15
C LEU A 542 6.18 -7.18 -12.02
N THR A 543 6.89 -8.23 -11.62
CA THR A 543 8.13 -8.67 -12.26
C THR A 543 7.94 -9.78 -13.28
N SER A 544 6.72 -10.28 -13.46
CA SER A 544 6.39 -11.34 -14.44
C SER A 544 6.86 -11.04 -15.86
N ARG A 545 6.90 -9.76 -16.26
CA ARG A 545 7.36 -9.30 -17.57
C ARG A 545 8.80 -9.72 -17.87
N ASN A 546 9.68 -9.74 -16.88
CA ASN A 546 11.09 -10.13 -17.06
C ASN A 546 11.20 -11.56 -17.55
N TYR A 547 10.38 -12.47 -16.97
CA TYR A 547 10.31 -13.86 -17.37
C TYR A 547 9.71 -14.01 -18.77
N TRP A 548 8.66 -13.23 -19.12
CA TRP A 548 8.03 -13.30 -20.44
C TRP A 548 8.95 -12.83 -21.55
N VAL A 549 9.65 -11.71 -21.37
CA VAL A 549 10.60 -11.21 -22.36
C VAL A 549 11.74 -12.20 -22.57
N LEU A 550 12.31 -12.73 -21.48
CA LEU A 550 13.37 -13.75 -21.58
C LEU A 550 12.86 -15.03 -22.26
N CYS A 551 11.67 -15.49 -21.89
CA CYS A 551 11.02 -16.64 -22.52
C CYS A 551 10.92 -16.45 -24.04
N THR A 552 10.42 -15.31 -24.49
CA THR A 552 10.29 -14.97 -25.92
C THR A 552 11.64 -14.98 -26.62
N LEU A 553 12.67 -14.36 -26.05
CA LEU A 553 14.01 -14.36 -26.63
C LEU A 553 14.64 -15.75 -26.72
N LEU A 554 14.38 -16.61 -25.74
CA LEU A 554 14.84 -18.00 -25.78
C LEU A 554 14.12 -18.82 -26.87
N VAL A 555 12.80 -18.58 -27.05
CA VAL A 555 12.04 -19.20 -28.15
C VAL A 555 12.60 -18.76 -29.50
N LEU A 556 12.89 -17.46 -29.68
CA LEU A 556 13.49 -16.94 -30.91
C LEU A 556 14.89 -17.53 -31.18
N GLN A 557 15.60 -17.95 -30.17
CA GLN A 557 16.89 -18.67 -30.29
C GLN A 557 16.73 -20.19 -30.48
N GLY A 558 15.51 -20.73 -30.52
CA GLY A 558 15.25 -22.16 -30.62
C GLY A 558 15.47 -22.97 -29.34
N LYS A 559 15.68 -22.27 -28.19
CA LYS A 559 15.92 -22.91 -26.89
C LYS A 559 14.60 -23.17 -26.14
N VAL A 560 13.79 -24.09 -26.75
CA VAL A 560 12.41 -24.36 -26.30
C VAL A 560 12.33 -24.86 -24.85
N PRO A 561 13.18 -25.81 -24.39
CA PRO A 561 13.13 -26.28 -23.01
C PRO A 561 13.50 -25.21 -21.99
N GLU A 562 14.50 -24.38 -22.27
CA GLU A 562 14.94 -23.29 -21.41
C GLU A 562 13.87 -22.17 -21.33
N ALA A 563 13.17 -21.95 -22.45
CA ALA A 563 12.05 -21.02 -22.49
C ALA A 563 10.89 -21.49 -21.58
N LEU A 564 10.56 -22.78 -21.62
CA LEU A 564 9.57 -23.38 -20.71
C LEU A 564 9.99 -23.23 -19.25
N CYS A 565 11.25 -23.53 -18.92
CA CYS A 565 11.78 -23.33 -17.57
C CYS A 565 11.64 -21.88 -17.09
N THR A 566 11.92 -20.94 -17.97
CA THR A 566 11.79 -19.51 -17.66
C THR A 566 10.34 -19.12 -17.41
N ALA A 567 9.40 -19.57 -18.24
CA ALA A 567 7.97 -19.32 -18.07
C ALA A 567 7.44 -19.94 -16.77
N GLU A 568 7.87 -21.15 -16.45
CA GLU A 568 7.50 -21.84 -15.21
C GLU A 568 8.04 -21.13 -13.96
N ARG A 569 9.31 -20.71 -13.96
CA ARG A 569 9.94 -19.98 -12.83
C ARG A 569 9.22 -18.66 -12.51
N GLY A 570 8.57 -18.05 -13.49
CA GLY A 570 7.76 -16.84 -13.30
C GLY A 570 6.33 -17.11 -12.81
N ARG A 571 5.96 -18.38 -12.53
CA ARG A 571 4.57 -18.76 -12.26
C ARG A 571 4.37 -19.35 -10.87
N ALA A 572 3.30 -18.94 -10.19
CA ALA A 572 2.84 -19.47 -8.90
C ALA A 572 3.92 -19.54 -7.81
N ARG A 573 4.91 -18.67 -7.82
CA ARG A 573 6.06 -18.70 -6.89
C ARG A 573 5.64 -18.62 -5.44
N ALA A 574 4.76 -17.70 -5.09
CA ALA A 574 4.30 -17.56 -3.72
C ALA A 574 3.56 -18.82 -3.23
N LEU A 575 2.85 -19.52 -4.13
CA LEU A 575 2.24 -20.81 -3.81
C LEU A 575 3.30 -21.88 -3.56
N VAL A 576 4.30 -21.94 -4.42
CA VAL A 576 5.41 -22.89 -4.33
C VAL A 576 6.20 -22.68 -3.04
N ASP A 577 6.47 -21.44 -2.65
CA ASP A 577 7.18 -21.10 -1.41
C ASP A 577 6.41 -21.57 -0.18
N LEU A 578 5.09 -21.29 -0.13
CA LEU A 578 4.20 -21.74 0.96
C LEU A 578 4.15 -23.27 1.08
N MET A 579 4.06 -23.96 -0.06
CA MET A 579 4.02 -25.44 -0.07
C MET A 579 5.37 -26.04 0.34
N SER A 580 6.48 -25.44 -0.10
CA SER A 580 7.83 -25.88 0.26
C SER A 580 8.05 -25.81 1.77
N GLU A 581 7.59 -24.74 2.39
CA GLU A 581 7.59 -24.58 3.84
C GLU A 581 6.73 -25.64 4.54
N LYS A 582 5.51 -25.88 4.05
CA LYS A 582 4.60 -26.88 4.61
C LYS A 582 5.11 -28.32 4.53
N TYR A 583 5.75 -28.69 3.43
CA TYR A 583 6.31 -30.02 3.24
C TYR A 583 7.73 -30.17 3.81
N GLY A 584 8.34 -29.08 4.31
CA GLY A 584 9.71 -29.09 4.82
C GLY A 584 10.75 -29.32 3.72
N VAL A 585 10.44 -28.96 2.47
CA VAL A 585 11.29 -29.12 1.31
C VAL A 585 11.96 -27.80 0.99
N HIS A 586 13.27 -27.70 1.18
CA HIS A 586 14.01 -26.52 0.73
C HIS A 586 14.26 -26.62 -0.77
N GLN A 587 13.66 -25.72 -1.54
CA GLN A 587 14.02 -25.58 -2.95
C GLN A 587 15.45 -25.06 -3.07
N ARG A 588 16.35 -25.90 -3.60
CA ARG A 588 17.66 -25.44 -4.05
C ARG A 588 17.47 -24.71 -5.38
N GLN A 589 18.17 -23.58 -5.55
CA GLN A 589 18.32 -22.96 -6.87
C GLN A 589 19.01 -23.95 -7.80
N LEU A 590 18.21 -24.69 -8.56
CA LEU A 590 18.70 -25.69 -9.52
C LEU A 590 19.20 -24.97 -10.78
N SER A 591 20.30 -25.47 -11.37
CA SER A 591 20.72 -25.01 -12.71
C SER A 591 19.60 -25.30 -13.73
N ASN A 592 19.49 -24.48 -14.77
CA ASN A 592 18.48 -24.67 -15.81
C ASN A 592 18.48 -26.08 -16.40
N GLU A 593 19.64 -26.71 -16.52
CA GLU A 593 19.80 -28.07 -17.06
C GLU A 593 19.17 -29.13 -16.14
N ILE A 594 19.41 -29.02 -14.82
CA ILE A 594 18.80 -29.93 -13.84
C ILE A 594 17.29 -29.76 -13.83
N TYR A 595 16.81 -28.51 -13.94
CA TYR A 595 15.39 -28.23 -13.97
C TYR A 595 14.69 -28.76 -15.23
N VAL A 596 15.29 -28.59 -16.42
CA VAL A 596 14.78 -29.18 -17.67
C VAL A 596 14.67 -30.69 -17.57
N ASN A 597 15.67 -31.34 -16.97
CA ASN A 597 15.64 -32.78 -16.77
C ASN A 597 14.53 -33.19 -15.79
N GLY A 598 14.30 -32.43 -14.73
CA GLY A 598 13.16 -32.60 -13.81
C GLY A 598 11.81 -32.53 -14.52
N LEU A 599 11.61 -31.56 -15.40
CA LEU A 599 10.38 -31.42 -16.19
C LEU A 599 10.15 -32.59 -17.14
N ARG A 600 11.21 -33.12 -17.77
CA ARG A 600 11.13 -34.30 -18.59
C ARG A 600 10.71 -35.52 -17.78
N GLN A 601 11.31 -35.72 -16.61
CA GLN A 601 10.96 -36.81 -15.70
C GLN A 601 9.51 -36.71 -15.22
N LEU A 602 9.03 -35.50 -14.89
CA LEU A 602 7.64 -35.25 -14.50
C LEU A 602 6.66 -35.70 -15.59
N SER A 603 6.97 -35.42 -16.86
CA SER A 603 6.17 -35.87 -18.03
C SER A 603 6.14 -37.37 -18.18
N ILE A 604 7.26 -38.07 -17.94
CA ILE A 604 7.35 -39.55 -18.02
C ILE A 604 6.52 -40.17 -16.89
N GLN A 605 6.64 -39.65 -15.66
CA GLN A 605 6.00 -40.24 -14.48
C GLN A 605 4.48 -40.15 -14.52
N ASN A 606 3.94 -39.04 -15.05
CA ASN A 606 2.49 -38.77 -15.01
C ASN A 606 1.67 -39.62 -16.01
N GLN A 607 2.27 -40.22 -17.01
CA GLN A 607 1.55 -40.96 -18.07
C GLN A 607 0.40 -40.14 -18.72
N SER A 608 0.48 -38.84 -18.67
CA SER A 608 -0.50 -37.88 -19.18
C SER A 608 0.17 -36.91 -20.15
N THR A 609 -0.59 -36.33 -21.08
CA THR A 609 -0.10 -35.19 -21.84
C THR A 609 -0.21 -33.93 -20.99
N ILE A 610 0.88 -33.21 -20.79
CA ILE A 610 0.88 -31.95 -20.08
C ILE A 610 0.90 -30.82 -21.10
N ILE A 611 -0.10 -29.93 -21.01
CA ILE A 611 -0.23 -28.73 -21.85
C ILE A 611 0.00 -27.48 -20.98
N PHE A 612 1.15 -26.85 -21.13
CA PHE A 612 1.49 -25.61 -20.44
C PHE A 612 1.20 -24.44 -21.37
N ILE A 613 0.34 -23.52 -20.94
CA ILE A 613 -0.11 -22.40 -21.74
C ILE A 613 0.43 -21.11 -21.12
N THR A 614 1.03 -20.24 -21.93
CA THR A 614 1.43 -18.89 -21.51
C THR A 614 0.99 -17.89 -22.56
N VAL A 615 0.41 -16.79 -22.08
CA VAL A 615 0.01 -15.66 -22.91
C VAL A 615 1.07 -14.57 -22.79
N VAL A 616 1.75 -14.29 -23.90
CA VAL A 616 2.80 -13.27 -23.97
C VAL A 616 2.45 -12.29 -25.09
N PHE A 617 2.09 -11.07 -24.72
CA PHE A 617 1.59 -10.05 -25.64
C PHE A 617 0.37 -10.54 -26.45
N ASP A 618 0.46 -10.54 -27.76
CA ASP A 618 -0.54 -11.01 -28.72
C ASP A 618 -0.35 -12.49 -29.14
N HIS A 619 0.51 -13.24 -28.43
CA HIS A 619 0.79 -14.63 -28.75
C HIS A 619 0.48 -15.57 -27.58
N MET A 620 -0.02 -16.73 -27.90
CA MET A 620 -0.16 -17.87 -26.97
C MET A 620 0.90 -18.91 -27.30
N PHE A 621 1.63 -19.29 -26.28
CA PHE A 621 2.66 -20.33 -26.33
C PHE A 621 2.10 -21.58 -25.68
N PHE A 622 2.11 -22.68 -26.41
CA PHE A 622 1.68 -23.98 -25.94
C PHE A 622 2.87 -24.93 -25.91
N TRP A 623 3.32 -25.32 -24.74
CA TRP A 623 4.28 -26.38 -24.58
C TRP A 623 3.54 -27.68 -24.30
N ILE A 624 3.75 -28.68 -25.15
CA ILE A 624 3.19 -30.00 -25.04
C ILE A 624 4.30 -30.92 -24.58
N MET A 625 4.10 -31.51 -23.41
CA MET A 625 5.05 -32.42 -22.79
C MET A 625 4.45 -33.83 -22.74
N GLU A 626 5.08 -34.76 -23.40
CA GLU A 626 4.67 -36.17 -23.48
C GLU A 626 5.89 -37.04 -23.59
N GLU A 627 6.00 -38.12 -22.79
CA GLU A 627 7.10 -39.09 -22.81
C GLU A 627 8.51 -38.44 -22.75
N GLY A 628 8.67 -37.34 -22.01
CA GLY A 628 9.93 -36.63 -21.89
C GLY A 628 10.28 -35.73 -23.07
N GLN A 629 9.44 -35.69 -24.12
CA GLN A 629 9.57 -34.71 -25.21
C GLN A 629 8.86 -33.41 -24.86
N ILE A 630 9.45 -32.28 -25.25
CA ILE A 630 8.88 -30.96 -25.11
C ILE A 630 8.73 -30.34 -26.49
N ARG A 631 7.50 -30.12 -26.93
CA ARG A 631 7.16 -29.49 -28.20
C ARG A 631 6.54 -28.13 -27.95
N LEU A 632 6.71 -27.20 -28.87
CA LEU A 632 6.14 -25.85 -28.79
C LEU A 632 5.25 -25.56 -29.99
N ARG A 633 4.06 -25.03 -29.74
CA ARG A 633 3.18 -24.39 -30.73
C ARG A 633 2.94 -22.96 -30.38
N LEU A 634 2.86 -22.12 -31.40
CA LEU A 634 2.56 -20.70 -31.26
C LEU A 634 1.25 -20.38 -31.96
N SER A 635 0.40 -19.58 -31.32
CA SER A 635 -0.84 -19.08 -31.90
C SER A 635 -0.90 -17.59 -31.68
N LYS A 636 -1.22 -16.81 -32.72
CA LYS A 636 -1.37 -15.35 -32.63
C LYS A 636 -2.81 -15.02 -32.25
N LEU A 637 -3.01 -14.16 -31.27
CA LEU A 637 -4.30 -13.54 -30.93
C LEU A 637 -4.57 -12.43 -31.96
N LYS A 638 -5.65 -12.52 -32.71
CA LYS A 638 -6.00 -11.47 -33.68
C LYS A 638 -6.52 -10.24 -32.96
N SER A 639 -6.02 -9.08 -33.34
CA SER A 639 -6.54 -7.78 -32.86
C SER A 639 -7.97 -7.59 -33.41
N GLY A 640 -8.94 -7.33 -32.53
CA GLY A 640 -10.34 -7.06 -32.91
C GLY A 640 -11.32 -8.22 -32.74
N GLU A 641 -10.87 -9.45 -32.43
CA GLU A 641 -11.76 -10.52 -32.00
C GLU A 641 -12.04 -10.39 -30.50
N GLU A 642 -13.28 -10.77 -30.08
CA GLU A 642 -13.69 -10.75 -28.66
C GLU A 642 -12.59 -11.35 -27.75
N ASP A 643 -12.17 -10.59 -26.77
CA ASP A 643 -11.21 -11.02 -25.74
C ASP A 643 -11.73 -12.31 -25.06
N ILE A 644 -10.82 -13.21 -24.67
CA ILE A 644 -11.16 -14.43 -23.94
C ILE A 644 -12.03 -14.12 -22.71
N ALA A 645 -11.74 -13.00 -22.02
CA ALA A 645 -12.55 -12.52 -20.90
C ALA A 645 -13.97 -12.18 -21.32
N GLY A 646 -14.18 -11.57 -22.48
CA GLY A 646 -15.50 -11.28 -23.07
C GLY A 646 -16.24 -12.55 -23.46
N LEU A 647 -15.55 -13.53 -24.06
CA LEU A 647 -16.15 -14.84 -24.39
C LEU A 647 -16.59 -15.62 -23.15
N LEU A 648 -15.96 -15.39 -22.00
CA LEU A 648 -16.33 -15.98 -20.71
C LEU A 648 -17.42 -15.21 -19.96
N ASN A 649 -17.93 -14.09 -20.52
CA ASN A 649 -18.87 -13.16 -19.85
C ASN A 649 -18.37 -12.72 -18.46
N LEU A 650 -17.06 -12.57 -18.30
CA LEU A 650 -16.49 -12.08 -17.06
C LEU A 650 -16.77 -10.57 -16.97
N PRO A 651 -17.24 -10.05 -15.81
CA PRO A 651 -17.47 -8.62 -15.67
C PRO A 651 -16.17 -7.84 -15.92
N ALA A 652 -16.26 -6.73 -16.65
CA ALA A 652 -15.13 -5.85 -16.96
C ALA A 652 -14.39 -5.31 -15.72
N SER A 653 -14.97 -5.48 -14.53
CA SER A 653 -14.38 -5.17 -13.22
C SER A 653 -13.37 -6.20 -12.71
N THR A 654 -13.12 -7.30 -13.45
CA THR A 654 -11.87 -8.04 -13.26
C THR A 654 -10.70 -7.24 -13.84
N GLU A 655 -10.71 -5.93 -13.56
CA GLU A 655 -9.56 -5.07 -13.80
C GLU A 655 -8.39 -5.65 -13.02
N CYS A 656 -7.48 -6.26 -13.75
CA CYS A 656 -6.14 -6.51 -13.25
C CYS A 656 -5.66 -5.22 -12.59
N GLU A 657 -5.20 -5.26 -11.35
CA GLU A 657 -4.52 -4.15 -10.65
C GLU A 657 -3.20 -3.72 -11.35
N ASP A 658 -3.09 -3.99 -12.63
CA ASP A 658 -1.89 -3.78 -13.45
C ASP A 658 -1.79 -2.36 -14.02
N ARG A 659 -2.65 -1.44 -13.58
CA ARG A 659 -2.66 -0.07 -14.11
C ARG A 659 -1.60 0.85 -13.50
N SER A 660 -0.90 0.46 -12.45
CA SER A 660 0.25 1.22 -11.94
C SER A 660 1.46 1.20 -12.89
N LEU A 661 1.54 0.20 -13.77
CA LEU A 661 2.52 0.11 -14.84
C LEU A 661 1.96 0.53 -16.21
N SER A 662 0.69 0.93 -16.31
CA SER A 662 0.04 1.27 -17.59
C SER A 662 0.69 2.47 -18.27
N ALA A 663 1.37 3.35 -17.55
CA ALA A 663 2.16 4.42 -18.11
C ALA A 663 3.36 3.89 -18.94
N TYR A 664 3.99 2.83 -18.47
CA TYR A 664 5.07 2.12 -19.19
C TYR A 664 4.52 1.23 -20.31
N TYR A 665 3.36 0.59 -20.11
CA TYR A 665 2.74 -0.28 -21.11
C TYR A 665 2.27 0.44 -22.37
N ARG A 666 1.73 1.67 -22.23
CA ARG A 666 1.24 2.46 -23.39
C ARG A 666 2.35 3.05 -24.25
N MET A 667 3.56 3.15 -23.75
CA MET A 667 4.71 3.56 -24.56
C MET A 667 5.03 2.56 -25.69
N TRP A 668 4.69 1.28 -25.50
CA TRP A 668 5.02 0.20 -26.45
C TRP A 668 3.89 -0.16 -27.41
N SER A 669 2.62 -0.14 -26.99
CA SER A 669 1.49 -0.48 -27.86
C SER A 669 1.18 0.60 -28.91
N SER A 670 1.55 1.84 -28.68
CA SER A 670 1.22 2.96 -29.57
C SER A 670 2.13 3.12 -30.81
N ALA A 671 3.24 2.42 -30.87
CA ALA A 671 4.16 2.53 -32.01
C ALA A 671 3.74 1.67 -33.22
N ASP A 672 3.10 0.53 -32.98
CA ASP A 672 2.68 -0.39 -34.07
C ASP A 672 1.26 -0.14 -34.59
N GLU A 673 0.34 0.36 -33.76
CA GLU A 673 -1.05 0.59 -34.19
C GLU A 673 -1.23 1.77 -35.17
N ARG A 674 -0.29 2.69 -35.26
CA ARG A 674 -0.41 3.87 -36.15
C ARG A 674 -0.10 3.60 -37.62
N LYS A 675 0.34 2.41 -38.00
CA LYS A 675 0.60 2.07 -39.43
C LYS A 675 -0.55 1.37 -40.14
N GLU A 676 -1.53 0.84 -39.43
CA GLU A 676 -2.62 0.06 -40.06
C GLU A 676 -4.00 0.75 -40.09
N GLU A 677 -4.24 1.81 -39.30
CA GLU A 677 -5.55 2.48 -39.27
C GLU A 677 -5.87 3.41 -40.46
N THR A 678 -4.97 3.59 -41.43
CA THR A 678 -5.19 4.50 -42.56
C THR A 678 -5.72 3.81 -43.81
N GLN A 679 -5.97 2.49 -43.80
CA GLN A 679 -6.38 1.78 -45.03
C GLN A 679 -7.65 0.92 -44.99
N GLN A 680 -8.45 0.95 -43.91
CA GLN A 680 -9.72 0.19 -43.89
C GLN A 680 -10.92 1.05 -43.46
N ARG A 681 -11.28 2.02 -44.29
CA ARG A 681 -12.68 2.43 -44.45
C ARG A 681 -13.00 2.29 -45.92
N LEU A 682 -13.96 1.44 -46.19
CA LEU A 682 -14.73 1.15 -47.43
C LEU A 682 -14.66 -0.34 -47.78
N VAL A 683 -15.60 -1.12 -47.27
CA VAL A 683 -16.45 -2.05 -48.03
C VAL A 683 -17.58 -2.45 -47.04
N GLU A 684 -18.75 -1.95 -47.33
CA GLU A 684 -20.03 -2.41 -46.79
C GLU A 684 -20.55 -3.55 -47.67
N ASP A 685 -21.29 -4.44 -46.98
CA ASP A 685 -22.29 -5.37 -47.49
C ASP A 685 -21.85 -6.57 -48.34
N GLU A 686 -21.87 -7.74 -47.65
CA GLU A 686 -22.55 -8.93 -48.17
C GLU A 686 -22.82 -9.85 -46.94
N GLU A 687 -24.10 -9.91 -46.53
CA GLU A 687 -24.61 -10.86 -45.53
C GLU A 687 -24.67 -12.26 -46.18
N ASP A 688 -23.61 -13.05 -45.99
CA ASP A 688 -23.71 -14.48 -46.07
C ASP A 688 -24.06 -15.04 -44.67
N GLU A 689 -25.13 -15.83 -44.57
CA GLU A 689 -25.52 -16.64 -43.42
C GLU A 689 -24.40 -17.66 -43.08
N ILE A 690 -23.35 -17.22 -42.44
CA ILE A 690 -22.37 -18.08 -41.78
C ILE A 690 -22.97 -18.45 -40.42
N GLU A 691 -23.22 -19.76 -40.20
CA GLU A 691 -23.56 -20.30 -38.89
C GLU A 691 -22.58 -19.73 -37.86
N LYS A 692 -23.06 -18.86 -36.95
CA LYS A 692 -22.23 -18.25 -35.91
C LYS A 692 -21.67 -19.35 -35.00
N GLU A 693 -20.36 -19.61 -35.04
CA GLU A 693 -19.67 -20.51 -34.12
C GLU A 693 -20.05 -20.16 -32.65
N SER A 694 -20.36 -21.17 -31.86
CA SER A 694 -20.65 -20.92 -30.43
C SER A 694 -19.41 -20.44 -29.69
N SER A 695 -19.57 -19.70 -28.58
CA SER A 695 -18.44 -19.26 -27.75
C SER A 695 -17.55 -20.43 -27.29
N LEU A 696 -18.12 -21.62 -27.08
CA LEU A 696 -17.38 -22.85 -26.73
C LEU A 696 -16.55 -23.40 -27.88
N GLN A 697 -17.03 -23.27 -29.12
CA GLN A 697 -16.28 -23.65 -30.32
C GLN A 697 -15.15 -22.66 -30.60
N LEU A 698 -15.41 -21.37 -30.44
CA LEU A 698 -14.38 -20.34 -30.53
C LEU A 698 -13.27 -20.53 -29.49
N LEU A 699 -13.64 -20.82 -28.26
CA LEU A 699 -12.66 -21.12 -27.20
C LEU A 699 -11.87 -22.40 -27.53
N TYR A 700 -12.51 -23.46 -28.05
CA TYR A 700 -11.79 -24.66 -28.49
C TYR A 700 -10.77 -24.32 -29.56
N LYS A 701 -11.19 -23.64 -30.63
CA LYS A 701 -10.34 -23.25 -31.76
C LYS A 701 -9.11 -22.44 -31.34
N ARG A 702 -9.27 -21.62 -30.28
CA ARG A 702 -8.15 -20.79 -29.77
C ARG A 702 -7.27 -21.51 -28.75
N LEU A 703 -7.85 -22.32 -27.86
CA LEU A 703 -7.15 -22.85 -26.68
C LEU A 703 -6.70 -24.28 -26.81
N PHE A 704 -7.38 -25.10 -27.62
CA PHE A 704 -7.06 -26.50 -27.81
C PHE A 704 -6.77 -26.86 -29.27
N GLY A 705 -7.46 -26.29 -30.23
CA GLY A 705 -7.26 -26.51 -31.66
C GLY A 705 -5.80 -26.39 -32.13
N PRO A 706 -4.99 -25.44 -31.65
CA PRO A 706 -3.56 -25.38 -32.02
C PRO A 706 -2.73 -26.58 -31.61
N VAL A 707 -3.21 -27.41 -30.70
CA VAL A 707 -2.46 -28.55 -30.13
C VAL A 707 -3.16 -29.89 -30.27
N ASP A 708 -4.36 -29.96 -30.82
CA ASP A 708 -5.21 -31.14 -30.94
C ASP A 708 -4.49 -32.29 -31.63
N ASP A 709 -3.75 -31.98 -32.70
CA ASP A 709 -2.94 -32.95 -33.46
C ASP A 709 -1.76 -33.57 -32.67
N LEU A 710 -1.37 -32.96 -31.56
CA LEU A 710 -0.21 -33.33 -30.75
C LEU A 710 -0.57 -34.10 -29.50
N VAL A 711 -1.85 -34.15 -29.11
CA VAL A 711 -2.31 -34.81 -27.87
C VAL A 711 -2.71 -36.27 -28.20
N GLN A 712 -1.95 -37.25 -27.69
CA GLN A 712 -2.20 -38.64 -27.95
C GLN A 712 -2.83 -39.40 -26.78
N ARG A 713 -2.68 -38.90 -25.56
CA ARG A 713 -3.17 -39.56 -24.33
C ARG A 713 -4.53 -39.02 -23.90
N GLN A 714 -5.34 -39.90 -23.30
CA GLN A 714 -6.66 -39.51 -22.78
C GLN A 714 -6.61 -38.67 -21.50
N ASP A 715 -5.53 -38.74 -20.72
CA ASP A 715 -5.33 -37.95 -19.52
C ASP A 715 -4.54 -36.70 -19.87
N ILE A 716 -5.14 -35.54 -19.61
CA ILE A 716 -4.55 -34.24 -19.88
C ILE A 716 -4.41 -33.43 -18.58
N ILE A 717 -3.21 -32.89 -18.40
CA ILE A 717 -2.93 -31.88 -17.37
C ILE A 717 -2.75 -30.56 -18.06
N ILE A 718 -3.58 -29.58 -17.72
CA ILE A 718 -3.44 -28.21 -18.26
C ILE A 718 -2.87 -27.30 -17.18
N VAL A 719 -1.83 -26.54 -17.55
CA VAL A 719 -1.24 -25.48 -16.74
C VAL A 719 -1.63 -24.16 -17.39
N PRO A 720 -2.78 -23.58 -17.01
CA PRO A 720 -3.31 -22.38 -17.67
C PRO A 720 -2.64 -21.11 -17.16
N ASP A 721 -2.72 -20.03 -17.93
CA ASP A 721 -2.21 -18.71 -17.55
C ASP A 721 -3.35 -17.75 -17.18
N GLY A 722 -3.17 -16.99 -16.12
CA GLY A 722 -4.05 -15.86 -15.76
C GLY A 722 -5.55 -16.20 -15.82
N VAL A 723 -6.27 -15.52 -16.68
CA VAL A 723 -7.73 -15.69 -16.89
C VAL A 723 -8.11 -17.10 -17.39
N LEU A 724 -7.18 -17.85 -17.99
CA LEU A 724 -7.44 -19.19 -18.51
C LEU A 724 -7.80 -20.20 -17.41
N PHE A 725 -7.52 -19.93 -16.16
CA PHE A 725 -8.02 -20.73 -15.03
C PHE A 725 -9.55 -20.75 -14.92
N MET A 726 -10.23 -19.76 -15.51
CA MET A 726 -11.69 -19.67 -15.53
C MET A 726 -12.33 -20.39 -16.72
N VAL A 727 -11.54 -20.93 -17.63
CA VAL A 727 -12.03 -21.63 -18.82
C VAL A 727 -12.58 -23.00 -18.42
N PRO A 728 -13.83 -23.35 -18.79
CA PRO A 728 -14.38 -24.67 -18.59
C PRO A 728 -13.87 -25.65 -19.66
N PHE A 729 -12.60 -26.02 -19.58
CA PHE A 729 -11.95 -26.87 -20.61
C PHE A 729 -12.76 -28.13 -20.93
N SER A 730 -13.44 -28.71 -19.93
CA SER A 730 -14.29 -29.89 -20.13
C SER A 730 -15.46 -29.69 -21.09
N ALA A 731 -15.92 -28.43 -21.23
CA ALA A 731 -17.06 -28.05 -22.06
C ALA A 731 -16.68 -27.47 -23.43
N LEU A 732 -15.40 -27.28 -23.73
CA LEU A 732 -14.98 -26.83 -25.06
C LEU A 732 -15.46 -27.80 -26.13
N GLN A 733 -15.93 -27.27 -27.27
CA GLN A 733 -16.50 -28.04 -28.35
C GLN A 733 -15.66 -27.96 -29.62
N ASP A 734 -15.41 -29.08 -30.26
CA ASP A 734 -14.79 -29.09 -31.57
C ASP A 734 -15.78 -28.62 -32.69
N SER A 735 -15.33 -28.64 -33.95
CA SER A 735 -16.15 -28.28 -35.11
C SER A 735 -17.39 -29.20 -35.30
N ASN A 736 -17.39 -30.39 -34.68
CA ASN A 736 -18.50 -31.33 -34.71
C ASN A 736 -19.41 -31.21 -33.48
N ALA A 737 -19.27 -30.13 -32.71
CA ALA A 737 -19.97 -29.93 -31.45
C ALA A 737 -19.73 -30.99 -30.36
N LYS A 738 -18.64 -31.79 -30.48
CA LYS A 738 -18.23 -32.78 -29.51
C LYS A 738 -17.45 -32.13 -28.39
N PHE A 739 -17.82 -32.40 -27.13
CA PHE A 739 -17.16 -31.86 -25.98
C PHE A 739 -15.76 -32.44 -25.76
N LEU A 740 -14.80 -31.62 -25.35
CA LEU A 740 -13.43 -32.05 -25.06
C LEU A 740 -13.40 -33.16 -24.00
N SER A 741 -14.28 -33.07 -23.00
CA SER A 741 -14.47 -34.08 -21.96
C SER A 741 -15.13 -35.40 -22.45
N GLU A 742 -15.52 -35.52 -23.70
CA GLU A 742 -15.92 -36.82 -24.27
C GLU A 742 -14.72 -37.69 -24.65
N THR A 743 -13.62 -37.02 -24.97
CA THR A 743 -12.39 -37.73 -25.39
C THR A 743 -11.36 -37.75 -24.27
N PHE A 744 -11.25 -36.68 -23.48
CA PHE A 744 -10.17 -36.47 -22.55
C PHE A 744 -10.62 -36.32 -21.10
N ARG A 745 -9.83 -36.80 -20.16
CA ARG A 745 -9.90 -36.57 -18.74
C ARG A 745 -8.99 -35.40 -18.39
N ILE A 746 -9.56 -34.32 -17.90
CA ILE A 746 -8.89 -33.03 -17.75
C ILE A 746 -8.74 -32.68 -16.27
N ARG A 747 -7.54 -32.27 -15.89
CA ARG A 747 -7.25 -31.63 -14.59
C ARG A 747 -6.35 -30.43 -14.78
N LEU A 748 -6.46 -29.46 -13.87
CA LEU A 748 -5.66 -28.25 -13.88
C LEU A 748 -4.59 -28.29 -12.80
N ILE A 749 -3.52 -27.57 -13.02
CA ILE A 749 -2.48 -27.36 -12.02
C ILE A 749 -1.94 -25.92 -12.11
N PRO A 750 -1.65 -25.25 -10.98
CA PRO A 750 -1.16 -23.88 -11.01
C PRO A 750 0.22 -23.70 -11.67
N SER A 751 1.11 -24.64 -11.46
CA SER A 751 2.44 -24.70 -12.06
C SER A 751 2.99 -26.13 -12.05
N LEU A 752 3.99 -26.41 -12.88
CA LEU A 752 4.66 -27.71 -12.92
C LEU A 752 5.39 -28.03 -11.61
N THR A 753 6.00 -27.01 -11.01
CA THR A 753 6.65 -27.10 -9.70
C THR A 753 5.65 -27.43 -8.59
N THR A 754 4.43 -26.87 -8.65
CA THR A 754 3.35 -27.25 -7.73
C THR A 754 2.99 -28.72 -7.86
N LEU A 755 2.91 -29.25 -9.09
CA LEU A 755 2.64 -30.67 -9.34
C LEU A 755 3.77 -31.54 -8.77
N GLU A 756 5.01 -31.18 -9.02
CA GLU A 756 6.18 -31.90 -8.50
C GLU A 756 6.17 -31.92 -6.96
N LEU A 757 5.95 -30.80 -6.30
CA LEU A 757 5.86 -30.72 -4.84
C LEU A 757 4.74 -31.57 -4.26
N ILE A 758 3.56 -31.59 -4.90
CA ILE A 758 2.44 -32.43 -4.47
C ILE A 758 2.83 -33.93 -4.58
N GLN A 759 3.47 -34.32 -5.67
CA GLN A 759 3.80 -35.71 -5.94
C GLN A 759 4.99 -36.23 -5.11
N THR A 760 5.95 -35.36 -4.82
CA THR A 760 7.12 -35.64 -3.97
C THR A 760 6.89 -35.39 -2.49
N SER A 761 5.70 -34.95 -2.10
CA SER A 761 5.37 -34.74 -0.69
C SER A 761 5.57 -36.02 0.11
N PRO A 762 6.02 -35.94 1.39
CA PRO A 762 6.24 -37.13 2.22
C PRO A 762 4.98 -38.00 2.30
N ALA A 763 5.11 -39.29 2.13
CA ALA A 763 3.97 -40.21 2.11
C ALA A 763 3.13 -40.15 3.41
N GLU A 764 3.79 -39.82 4.51
CA GLU A 764 3.18 -39.71 5.83
C GLU A 764 2.48 -38.34 6.06
N TYR A 765 2.68 -37.38 5.17
CA TYR A 765 2.07 -36.04 5.32
C TYR A 765 0.55 -36.11 5.21
N HIS A 766 0.04 -36.82 4.23
CA HIS A 766 -1.40 -36.93 3.99
C HIS A 766 -2.07 -37.98 4.86
N SER A 767 -3.21 -37.63 5.42
CA SER A 767 -4.01 -38.56 6.24
C SER A 767 -4.46 -39.76 5.45
N ALA A 768 -4.34 -40.96 6.03
CA ALA A 768 -4.73 -42.19 5.39
C ALA A 768 -6.26 -42.40 5.39
N SER A 769 -6.97 -41.87 6.37
CA SER A 769 -8.39 -42.15 6.61
C SER A 769 -9.11 -40.89 7.14
N GLY A 770 -10.40 -41.01 7.39
CA GLY A 770 -11.24 -39.95 7.93
C GLY A 770 -11.80 -39.00 6.87
N ALA A 771 -13.00 -38.48 7.12
CA ALA A 771 -13.63 -37.46 6.27
C ALA A 771 -14.38 -36.45 7.09
N LEU A 772 -14.36 -35.20 6.65
CA LEU A 772 -15.18 -34.11 7.15
C LEU A 772 -16.20 -33.72 6.06
N ILE A 773 -17.48 -33.95 6.37
CA ILE A 773 -18.59 -33.63 5.47
C ILE A 773 -19.44 -32.53 6.11
N VAL A 774 -19.53 -31.37 5.44
CA VAL A 774 -20.26 -30.19 5.90
C VAL A 774 -21.36 -29.85 4.89
N GLY A 775 -22.61 -29.70 5.39
CA GLY A 775 -23.74 -29.38 4.53
C GLY A 775 -24.68 -28.35 5.13
N ASP A 776 -25.16 -27.41 4.31
CA ASP A 776 -26.16 -26.40 4.66
C ASP A 776 -25.89 -25.78 6.04
N PRO A 777 -24.75 -25.11 6.26
CA PRO A 777 -24.50 -24.39 7.51
C PRO A 777 -25.64 -23.38 7.78
N ALA A 778 -26.10 -23.31 9.03
CA ALA A 778 -27.10 -22.32 9.41
C ALA A 778 -26.52 -20.92 9.37
N VAL A 779 -26.93 -20.13 8.38
CA VAL A 779 -26.49 -18.76 8.19
C VAL A 779 -27.40 -17.80 8.94
N HIS A 780 -26.83 -16.74 9.49
CA HIS A 780 -27.59 -15.77 10.28
C HIS A 780 -28.59 -14.98 9.40
N PRO A 781 -29.80 -14.65 9.87
CA PRO A 781 -30.81 -13.90 9.11
C PRO A 781 -30.31 -12.59 8.51
N ILE A 782 -29.30 -11.94 9.15
CA ILE A 782 -28.68 -10.69 8.67
C ILE A 782 -27.93 -10.89 7.33
N THR A 783 -27.46 -12.10 7.03
CA THR A 783 -26.69 -12.38 5.79
C THR A 783 -27.57 -12.42 4.54
N ARG A 784 -28.88 -12.52 4.68
CA ARG A 784 -29.87 -12.71 3.61
C ARG A 784 -29.65 -13.97 2.74
N LEU A 785 -28.75 -14.85 3.16
CA LEU A 785 -28.53 -16.14 2.49
C LEU A 785 -29.67 -17.10 2.84
N GLN A 786 -30.18 -17.84 1.86
CA GLN A 786 -31.25 -18.80 2.04
C GLN A 786 -30.71 -20.17 2.43
N PRO A 787 -31.48 -20.99 3.19
CA PRO A 787 -31.11 -22.39 3.44
C PRO A 787 -30.94 -23.18 2.14
N LEU A 788 -30.06 -24.18 2.16
CA LEU A 788 -29.74 -25.06 1.04
C LEU A 788 -30.18 -26.51 1.35
N PRO A 789 -31.49 -26.85 1.23
CA PRO A 789 -32.02 -28.15 1.66
C PRO A 789 -31.43 -29.32 0.87
N GLU A 790 -31.13 -29.16 -0.42
CA GLU A 790 -30.52 -30.23 -1.21
C GLU A 790 -29.01 -30.39 -0.87
N ALA A 791 -28.28 -29.34 -0.54
CA ALA A 791 -26.93 -29.42 -0.02
C ALA A 791 -26.86 -30.16 1.33
N ARG A 792 -27.91 -30.00 2.18
CA ARG A 792 -28.02 -30.78 3.41
C ARG A 792 -28.18 -32.27 3.10
N LYS A 793 -29.07 -32.63 2.16
CA LYS A 793 -29.29 -34.02 1.72
C LYS A 793 -28.01 -34.58 1.05
N GLU A 794 -27.36 -33.79 0.20
CA GLU A 794 -26.08 -34.13 -0.41
C GLU A 794 -25.09 -34.57 0.64
N ALA A 795 -24.84 -33.73 1.64
CA ALA A 795 -23.88 -34.00 2.70
C ALA A 795 -24.27 -35.25 3.54
N GLN A 796 -25.57 -35.42 3.83
CA GLN A 796 -26.05 -36.59 4.58
C GLN A 796 -25.92 -37.90 3.78
N GLU A 797 -26.25 -37.88 2.50
CA GLU A 797 -26.14 -39.07 1.62
C GLU A 797 -24.66 -39.46 1.38
N ILE A 798 -23.78 -38.48 1.20
CA ILE A 798 -22.35 -38.70 1.09
C ILE A 798 -21.79 -39.25 2.40
N ALA A 799 -22.14 -38.68 3.55
CA ALA A 799 -21.71 -39.17 4.85
C ALA A 799 -22.20 -40.61 5.11
N ALA A 800 -23.46 -40.93 4.77
CA ALA A 800 -24.00 -42.27 4.87
C ALA A 800 -23.23 -43.27 3.97
N LEU A 801 -22.86 -42.89 2.74
CA LEU A 801 -22.01 -43.70 1.86
C LEU A 801 -20.65 -44.03 2.47
N LEU A 802 -20.13 -43.14 3.30
CA LEU A 802 -18.85 -43.27 3.98
C LEU A 802 -18.97 -43.87 5.39
N GLY A 803 -20.15 -44.19 5.87
CA GLY A 803 -20.39 -44.67 7.24
C GLY A 803 -20.14 -43.62 8.31
N LEU A 804 -20.34 -42.36 8.00
CA LEU A 804 -20.07 -41.20 8.86
C LEU A 804 -21.32 -40.34 9.09
N ALA A 805 -21.24 -39.39 9.99
CA ALA A 805 -22.22 -38.35 10.20
C ALA A 805 -21.79 -37.02 9.58
N ALA A 806 -22.68 -36.38 8.82
CA ALA A 806 -22.44 -35.03 8.29
C ALA A 806 -22.65 -33.98 9.37
N ILE A 807 -21.86 -32.91 9.32
CA ILE A 807 -22.04 -31.74 10.15
C ILE A 807 -22.95 -30.76 9.39
N VAL A 808 -24.16 -30.53 9.91
CA VAL A 808 -25.20 -29.73 9.21
C VAL A 808 -25.79 -28.66 10.13
N GLY A 809 -26.35 -27.62 9.51
CA GLY A 809 -27.05 -26.57 10.23
C GLY A 809 -26.16 -25.88 11.27
N ASN A 810 -26.72 -25.63 12.45
CA ASN A 810 -26.03 -24.92 13.55
C ASN A 810 -24.78 -25.63 14.08
N GLN A 811 -24.59 -26.91 13.79
CA GLN A 811 -23.37 -27.63 14.16
C GLN A 811 -22.18 -27.30 13.26
N ALA A 812 -22.42 -26.81 12.07
CA ALA A 812 -21.38 -26.46 11.08
C ALA A 812 -20.74 -25.10 11.37
N THR A 813 -20.29 -24.90 12.61
CA THR A 813 -19.64 -23.64 13.03
C THR A 813 -18.21 -23.55 12.50
N LYS A 814 -17.75 -22.34 12.20
CA LYS A 814 -16.38 -22.07 11.73
C LYS A 814 -15.34 -22.72 12.65
N ARG A 815 -15.51 -22.59 13.96
CA ARG A 815 -14.59 -23.16 14.96
C ARG A 815 -14.52 -24.69 14.89
N GLU A 816 -15.66 -25.38 14.79
CA GLU A 816 -15.73 -26.83 14.76
C GLU A 816 -15.17 -27.38 13.43
N VAL A 817 -15.46 -26.72 12.33
CA VAL A 817 -14.95 -27.06 11.00
C VAL A 817 -13.42 -26.93 10.98
N LEU A 818 -12.85 -25.80 11.42
CA LEU A 818 -11.39 -25.60 11.47
C LEU A 818 -10.68 -26.63 12.34
N ARG A 819 -11.30 -27.03 13.46
CA ARG A 819 -10.74 -28.07 14.34
C ARG A 819 -10.69 -29.44 13.70
N LYS A 820 -11.74 -29.82 12.94
CA LYS A 820 -11.89 -31.16 12.35
C LYS A 820 -11.17 -31.34 11.03
N MET A 821 -10.82 -30.27 10.33
CA MET A 821 -10.25 -30.37 8.98
C MET A 821 -8.75 -30.76 8.94
N GLN A 822 -8.08 -30.80 10.11
CA GLN A 822 -6.63 -31.00 10.18
C GLN A 822 -6.19 -32.44 9.88
N ASP A 823 -6.98 -33.44 10.34
CA ASP A 823 -6.52 -34.85 10.38
C ASP A 823 -7.36 -35.81 9.50
N VAL A 824 -8.04 -35.27 8.50
CA VAL A 824 -8.91 -36.07 7.61
C VAL A 824 -8.31 -36.19 6.21
N SER A 825 -8.58 -37.34 5.55
CA SER A 825 -8.15 -37.59 4.18
C SER A 825 -9.06 -36.92 3.14
N LEU A 826 -10.31 -36.66 3.50
CA LEU A 826 -11.32 -36.09 2.63
C LEU A 826 -12.04 -34.95 3.37
N ILE A 827 -12.20 -33.81 2.67
CA ILE A 827 -13.02 -32.71 3.13
C ILE A 827 -14.09 -32.40 2.06
N HIS A 828 -15.33 -32.28 2.45
CA HIS A 828 -16.43 -31.89 1.56
C HIS A 828 -17.24 -30.76 2.16
N PHE A 829 -17.47 -29.71 1.37
CA PHE A 829 -18.32 -28.57 1.69
C PHE A 829 -19.46 -28.48 0.69
N ALA A 830 -20.71 -28.53 1.16
CA ALA A 830 -21.91 -28.17 0.42
C ALA A 830 -22.56 -26.95 1.10
N ALA A 831 -22.17 -25.74 0.67
CA ALA A 831 -22.49 -24.50 1.36
C ALA A 831 -22.47 -23.31 0.39
N HIS A 832 -22.87 -22.11 0.87
CA HIS A 832 -22.75 -20.88 0.10
C HIS A 832 -21.29 -20.47 -0.07
N GLY A 833 -20.91 -20.07 -1.29
CA GLY A 833 -19.61 -19.50 -1.65
C GLY A 833 -19.73 -18.03 -2.05
N ASP A 834 -18.72 -17.24 -1.69
CA ASP A 834 -18.57 -15.84 -2.08
C ASP A 834 -18.17 -15.73 -3.55
N ALA A 835 -18.81 -14.80 -4.29
CA ALA A 835 -18.55 -14.64 -5.74
C ALA A 835 -17.15 -14.05 -6.08
N GLU A 836 -16.50 -13.35 -5.15
CA GLU A 836 -15.21 -12.69 -5.40
C GLU A 836 -14.01 -13.61 -5.14
N ARG A 837 -14.03 -14.32 -4.01
CA ARG A 837 -12.87 -15.12 -3.55
C ARG A 837 -13.18 -16.60 -3.33
N GLY A 838 -14.44 -17.00 -3.51
CA GLY A 838 -14.89 -18.36 -3.25
C GLY A 838 -14.93 -18.70 -1.76
N GLU A 839 -14.81 -17.74 -0.84
CA GLU A 839 -14.86 -17.96 0.61
C GLU A 839 -16.21 -18.59 1.02
N ILE A 840 -16.21 -19.47 2.03
CA ILE A 840 -17.33 -20.33 2.35
C ILE A 840 -18.07 -19.82 3.59
N ALA A 841 -19.40 -19.69 3.50
CA ALA A 841 -20.24 -19.30 4.61
C ALA A 841 -20.53 -20.51 5.54
N LEU A 842 -20.16 -20.39 6.82
CA LEU A 842 -20.39 -21.36 7.88
C LEU A 842 -21.32 -20.78 8.96
N SER A 843 -21.74 -21.60 9.90
CA SER A 843 -22.53 -21.12 11.03
C SER A 843 -21.68 -20.26 11.96
N PRO A 844 -22.21 -19.10 12.43
CA PRO A 844 -21.49 -18.27 13.39
C PRO A 844 -21.33 -18.97 14.73
N SER A 845 -20.17 -18.76 15.37
CA SER A 845 -19.85 -19.32 16.69
C SER A 845 -20.29 -18.43 17.86
N CYS A 846 -21.03 -17.33 17.61
CA CYS A 846 -21.34 -16.29 18.60
C CYS A 846 -22.61 -16.63 19.41
N SER A 847 -22.65 -16.15 20.68
CA SER A 847 -23.88 -16.11 21.49
C SER A 847 -24.91 -15.15 20.88
N ALA A 848 -26.21 -15.40 21.13
CA ALA A 848 -27.34 -14.68 20.54
C ALA A 848 -27.41 -13.16 20.79
N GLU A 849 -26.51 -12.61 21.60
CA GLU A 849 -26.51 -11.20 22.04
C GLU A 849 -25.78 -10.21 21.12
N ARG A 850 -24.96 -10.69 20.19
CA ARG A 850 -24.20 -9.83 19.26
C ARG A 850 -24.42 -10.27 17.82
N ALA A 851 -24.72 -9.29 16.94
CA ALA A 851 -24.74 -9.55 15.49
C ALA A 851 -23.37 -10.05 15.01
N PRO A 852 -23.30 -11.21 14.32
CA PRO A 852 -22.04 -11.78 13.88
C PRO A 852 -21.38 -10.89 12.77
N SER A 853 -20.09 -10.68 12.88
CA SER A 853 -19.30 -10.05 11.83
C SER A 853 -18.94 -11.06 10.72
N LYS A 854 -18.54 -10.59 9.52
CA LYS A 854 -18.10 -11.48 8.43
C LYS A 854 -17.01 -12.46 8.90
N LYS A 855 -16.12 -12.05 9.81
CA LYS A 855 -15.04 -12.88 10.38
C LYS A 855 -15.56 -14.05 11.24
N ASP A 856 -16.76 -13.95 11.80
CA ASP A 856 -17.29 -14.95 12.70
C ASP A 856 -17.88 -16.17 11.98
N PHE A 857 -18.25 -16.04 10.70
CA PHE A 857 -18.92 -17.10 9.93
C PHE A 857 -18.29 -17.39 8.56
N MET A 858 -17.53 -16.46 7.93
CA MET A 858 -16.86 -16.78 6.67
C MET A 858 -15.55 -17.55 6.93
N LEU A 859 -15.40 -18.70 6.29
CA LEU A 859 -14.15 -19.43 6.18
C LEU A 859 -13.32 -18.77 5.09
N THR A 860 -12.30 -18.03 5.50
CA THR A 860 -11.46 -17.21 4.62
C THR A 860 -10.16 -17.94 4.23
N MET A 861 -9.49 -17.43 3.19
CA MET A 861 -8.15 -17.89 2.81
C MET A 861 -7.16 -17.82 3.99
N GLU A 862 -7.23 -16.74 4.79
CA GLU A 862 -6.38 -16.54 5.97
C GLU A 862 -6.63 -17.61 7.05
N ASP A 863 -7.88 -18.03 7.24
CA ASP A 863 -8.20 -19.10 8.19
C ASP A 863 -7.58 -20.43 7.77
N ILE A 864 -7.68 -20.75 6.47
CA ILE A 864 -7.16 -21.99 5.89
C ILE A 864 -5.64 -22.01 5.95
N SER A 865 -4.97 -20.88 5.66
CA SER A 865 -3.49 -20.82 5.67
C SER A 865 -2.89 -21.10 7.05
N LYS A 866 -3.64 -20.82 8.13
CA LYS A 866 -3.24 -21.09 9.51
C LYS A 866 -3.41 -22.55 9.92
N VAL A 867 -4.14 -23.34 9.11
CA VAL A 867 -4.43 -24.76 9.38
C VAL A 867 -3.55 -25.63 8.49
N GLY A 868 -2.88 -26.63 9.07
CA GLY A 868 -2.18 -27.63 8.29
C GLY A 868 -3.19 -28.65 7.70
N ILE A 869 -3.42 -28.62 6.40
CA ILE A 869 -4.35 -29.53 5.72
C ILE A 869 -3.61 -30.82 5.32
N ARG A 870 -4.14 -31.95 5.76
CA ARG A 870 -3.60 -33.27 5.44
C ARG A 870 -4.49 -34.06 4.49
N ALA A 871 -5.52 -33.41 3.92
CA ALA A 871 -6.49 -34.05 3.05
C ALA A 871 -5.87 -34.38 1.67
N LYS A 872 -6.18 -35.59 1.19
CA LYS A 872 -5.88 -35.98 -0.20
C LYS A 872 -6.82 -35.32 -1.18
N LEU A 873 -8.10 -35.13 -0.78
CA LEU A 873 -9.09 -34.50 -1.62
C LEU A 873 -9.94 -33.51 -0.80
N VAL A 874 -10.08 -32.29 -1.32
CA VAL A 874 -11.04 -31.30 -0.86
C VAL A 874 -12.08 -31.08 -1.95
N VAL A 875 -13.35 -31.24 -1.64
CA VAL A 875 -14.46 -31.02 -2.56
C VAL A 875 -15.24 -29.78 -2.11
N LEU A 876 -15.25 -28.77 -2.95
CA LEU A 876 -15.95 -27.51 -2.72
C LEU A 876 -17.20 -27.44 -3.58
N SER A 877 -18.27 -28.12 -3.14
CA SER A 877 -19.62 -28.05 -3.71
C SER A 877 -20.30 -26.74 -3.31
N CYS A 878 -19.62 -25.63 -3.64
CA CYS A 878 -20.00 -24.26 -3.27
C CYS A 878 -19.93 -23.39 -4.52
N CYS A 879 -20.91 -22.48 -4.69
CA CYS A 879 -20.89 -21.55 -5.82
C CYS A 879 -19.59 -20.78 -5.89
N HIS A 880 -19.04 -20.62 -7.09
CA HIS A 880 -17.85 -19.81 -7.34
C HIS A 880 -16.58 -20.23 -6.57
N SER A 881 -16.49 -21.44 -6.02
CA SER A 881 -15.33 -21.88 -5.22
C SER A 881 -14.02 -21.94 -6.00
N GLY A 882 -14.08 -21.99 -7.33
CA GLY A 882 -12.92 -21.87 -8.22
C GLY A 882 -12.51 -20.44 -8.55
N ARG A 883 -13.28 -19.43 -8.08
CA ARG A 883 -12.98 -18.01 -8.34
C ARG A 883 -11.98 -17.46 -7.35
N GLY A 884 -11.41 -16.32 -7.73
CA GLY A 884 -10.47 -15.55 -6.92
C GLY A 884 -9.95 -14.36 -7.70
N LYS A 885 -9.07 -13.60 -7.09
CA LYS A 885 -8.39 -12.51 -7.77
C LYS A 885 -7.42 -13.08 -8.81
N ILE A 886 -7.58 -12.67 -10.06
CA ILE A 886 -6.70 -13.12 -11.15
C ILE A 886 -5.41 -12.29 -11.11
N MET A 887 -4.27 -12.98 -10.98
CA MET A 887 -2.94 -12.39 -10.96
C MET A 887 -2.11 -13.01 -12.06
N LYS A 888 -1.38 -12.19 -12.86
CA LYS A 888 -0.65 -12.69 -14.05
C LYS A 888 0.38 -13.77 -13.73
N ALA A 889 1.19 -13.55 -12.67
CA ALA A 889 2.22 -14.52 -12.28
C ALA A 889 1.69 -15.65 -11.39
N GLU A 890 0.61 -15.42 -10.67
CA GLU A 890 0.15 -16.30 -9.59
C GLU A 890 -1.15 -17.05 -9.93
N GLY A 891 -1.77 -16.75 -11.07
CA GLY A 891 -3.05 -17.34 -11.47
C GLY A 891 -4.23 -16.85 -10.63
N VAL A 892 -5.19 -17.70 -10.34
CA VAL A 892 -6.36 -17.37 -9.52
C VAL A 892 -6.02 -17.49 -8.03
N VAL A 893 -6.02 -16.37 -7.31
CA VAL A 893 -5.81 -16.31 -5.87
C VAL A 893 -7.16 -16.33 -5.16
N GLY A 894 -7.60 -17.52 -4.78
CA GLY A 894 -8.89 -17.80 -4.14
C GLY A 894 -8.79 -18.94 -3.13
N ILE A 895 -9.93 -19.38 -2.60
CA ILE A 895 -9.98 -20.40 -1.54
C ILE A 895 -9.39 -21.74 -1.95
N ALA A 896 -9.55 -22.15 -3.23
CA ALA A 896 -8.96 -23.37 -3.76
C ALA A 896 -7.44 -23.37 -3.64
N ARG A 897 -6.81 -22.24 -3.97
CA ARG A 897 -5.37 -22.06 -3.83
C ARG A 897 -4.93 -22.13 -2.37
N ALA A 898 -5.72 -21.57 -1.44
CA ALA A 898 -5.41 -21.63 -0.03
C ALA A 898 -5.40 -23.06 0.50
N PHE A 899 -6.30 -23.93 0.04
CA PHE A 899 -6.29 -25.35 0.40
C PHE A 899 -5.03 -26.06 -0.11
N ILE A 900 -4.63 -25.83 -1.36
CA ILE A 900 -3.39 -26.40 -1.93
C ILE A 900 -2.17 -25.88 -1.16
N ALA A 901 -2.07 -24.58 -0.93
CA ALA A 901 -0.99 -23.95 -0.17
C ALA A 901 -0.88 -24.51 1.26
N SER A 902 -2.02 -24.89 1.86
CA SER A 902 -2.07 -25.47 3.20
C SER A 902 -1.81 -26.96 3.25
N GLY A 903 -1.56 -27.61 2.09
CA GLY A 903 -1.13 -29.00 1.98
C GLY A 903 -2.18 -29.96 1.41
N ALA A 904 -3.31 -29.52 0.91
CA ALA A 904 -4.24 -30.38 0.19
C ALA A 904 -3.61 -30.89 -1.11
N ARG A 905 -3.77 -32.20 -1.42
CA ARG A 905 -3.19 -32.80 -2.63
C ARG A 905 -4.01 -32.47 -3.88
N SER A 906 -5.34 -32.39 -3.74
CA SER A 906 -6.26 -32.04 -4.83
C SER A 906 -7.49 -31.31 -4.29
N VAL A 907 -8.03 -30.39 -5.11
CA VAL A 907 -9.24 -29.64 -4.80
C VAL A 907 -10.18 -29.70 -5.98
N LEU A 908 -11.44 -30.16 -5.76
CA LEU A 908 -12.51 -30.08 -6.73
C LEU A 908 -13.32 -28.80 -6.47
N VAL A 909 -13.46 -27.95 -7.46
CA VAL A 909 -14.08 -26.62 -7.37
C VAL A 909 -15.18 -26.42 -8.39
N SER A 910 -15.99 -25.37 -8.21
CA SER A 910 -16.94 -24.89 -9.23
C SER A 910 -16.55 -23.50 -9.75
N LEU A 911 -16.69 -23.28 -11.05
CA LEU A 911 -16.35 -21.99 -11.70
C LEU A 911 -17.47 -20.97 -11.64
N TRP A 912 -18.73 -21.37 -11.52
CA TRP A 912 -19.90 -20.48 -11.47
C TRP A 912 -20.97 -20.96 -10.49
N LEU A 913 -22.12 -20.28 -10.53
CA LEU A 913 -23.28 -20.54 -9.67
C LEU A 913 -23.83 -21.96 -9.95
N LEU A 914 -24.03 -22.74 -8.91
CA LEU A 914 -24.52 -24.10 -8.97
C LEU A 914 -26.03 -24.14 -8.73
N ASN A 915 -26.72 -25.05 -9.45
CA ASN A 915 -28.10 -25.44 -9.15
C ASN A 915 -28.09 -26.52 -8.06
N ASP A 916 -28.77 -26.25 -6.93
CA ASP A 916 -28.72 -27.08 -5.72
C ASP A 916 -29.10 -28.56 -5.98
N ARG A 917 -30.10 -28.79 -6.82
CA ARG A 917 -30.59 -30.16 -7.15
C ARG A 917 -29.64 -30.92 -8.08
N SER A 918 -29.24 -30.32 -9.20
CA SER A 918 -28.35 -30.99 -10.17
C SER A 918 -26.97 -31.24 -9.56
N THR A 919 -26.50 -30.34 -8.71
CA THR A 919 -25.25 -30.48 -7.97
C THR A 919 -25.29 -31.69 -7.04
N LYS A 920 -26.34 -31.86 -6.27
CA LYS A 920 -26.52 -33.04 -5.41
C LYS A 920 -26.44 -34.33 -6.23
N GLU A 921 -27.22 -34.42 -7.34
CA GLU A 921 -27.22 -35.61 -8.19
C GLU A 921 -25.81 -35.90 -8.78
N PHE A 922 -25.08 -34.87 -9.18
CA PHE A 922 -23.72 -34.97 -9.66
C PHE A 922 -22.78 -35.51 -8.57
N MET A 923 -22.82 -34.88 -7.37
CA MET A 923 -21.91 -35.25 -6.27
C MET A 923 -22.16 -36.66 -5.76
N ILE A 924 -23.41 -37.10 -5.66
CA ILE A 924 -23.72 -38.49 -5.28
C ILE A 924 -23.11 -39.47 -6.30
N ARG A 925 -23.20 -39.19 -7.59
CA ARG A 925 -22.54 -40.01 -8.64
C ARG A 925 -21.00 -39.96 -8.50
N PHE A 926 -20.45 -38.80 -8.34
CA PHE A 926 -19.01 -38.65 -8.16
C PHE A 926 -18.49 -39.48 -6.98
N TYR A 927 -19.14 -39.42 -5.84
CA TYR A 927 -18.78 -40.20 -4.66
C TYR A 927 -19.08 -41.70 -4.85
N GLY A 928 -20.10 -42.06 -5.60
CA GLY A 928 -20.36 -43.47 -6.01
C GLY A 928 -19.15 -44.02 -6.75
N HIS A 929 -18.68 -43.32 -7.77
CA HIS A 929 -17.51 -43.73 -8.52
C HIS A 929 -16.21 -43.72 -7.72
N LEU A 930 -16.03 -42.71 -6.85
CA LEU A 930 -14.83 -42.54 -6.02
C LEU A 930 -14.72 -43.61 -4.93
N VAL A 931 -15.84 -43.98 -4.29
CA VAL A 931 -15.84 -44.84 -3.09
C VAL A 931 -16.20 -46.28 -3.45
N ARG A 932 -17.31 -46.50 -4.21
CA ARG A 932 -17.76 -47.88 -4.58
C ARG A 932 -16.92 -48.47 -5.70
N ASP A 933 -16.71 -47.70 -6.79
CA ASP A 933 -15.97 -48.15 -7.95
C ASP A 933 -14.45 -47.98 -7.78
N LYS A 934 -14.01 -47.36 -6.69
CA LYS A 934 -12.59 -47.11 -6.35
C LYS A 934 -11.82 -46.41 -7.45
N LEU A 935 -12.51 -45.54 -8.23
CA LEU A 935 -11.87 -44.74 -9.27
C LEU A 935 -11.07 -43.58 -8.66
N SER A 936 -10.07 -43.11 -9.41
CA SER A 936 -9.38 -41.88 -9.06
C SER A 936 -10.31 -40.67 -9.23
N ALA A 937 -9.98 -39.54 -8.58
CA ALA A 937 -10.80 -38.34 -8.60
C ALA A 937 -11.08 -37.82 -10.01
N SER A 938 -10.07 -37.82 -10.89
CA SER A 938 -10.22 -37.40 -12.29
C SER A 938 -11.15 -38.35 -13.08
N LYS A 939 -11.02 -39.68 -12.88
CA LYS A 939 -11.90 -40.70 -13.52
C LYS A 939 -13.33 -40.59 -12.99
N ALA A 940 -13.50 -40.45 -11.69
CA ALA A 940 -14.81 -40.27 -11.06
C ALA A 940 -15.52 -39.01 -11.57
N LEU A 941 -14.80 -37.91 -11.69
CA LEU A 941 -15.28 -36.65 -12.27
C LEU A 941 -15.73 -36.83 -13.72
N HIS A 942 -14.88 -37.43 -14.54
CA HIS A 942 -15.16 -37.67 -15.96
C HIS A 942 -16.42 -38.59 -16.16
N GLN A 943 -16.55 -39.67 -15.37
CA GLN A 943 -17.73 -40.53 -15.43
C GLN A 943 -19.01 -39.81 -14.98
N SER A 944 -18.93 -38.95 -14.00
CA SER A 944 -20.07 -38.16 -13.54
C SER A 944 -20.52 -37.14 -14.59
N MET A 945 -19.58 -36.47 -15.26
CA MET A 945 -19.89 -35.57 -16.38
C MET A 945 -20.50 -36.35 -17.55
N LYS A 946 -19.93 -37.52 -17.88
CA LYS A 946 -20.47 -38.40 -18.93
C LYS A 946 -21.92 -38.82 -18.64
N TRP A 947 -22.19 -39.26 -17.44
CA TRP A 947 -23.57 -39.62 -17.02
C TRP A 947 -24.55 -38.47 -17.14
N MET A 948 -24.17 -37.27 -16.72
CA MET A 948 -24.98 -36.06 -16.86
C MET A 948 -25.33 -35.76 -18.33
N ARG A 949 -24.33 -35.82 -19.23
CA ARG A 949 -24.53 -35.59 -20.66
C ARG A 949 -25.45 -36.62 -21.29
N GLU A 950 -25.22 -37.90 -21.00
CA GLU A 950 -25.99 -39.01 -21.57
C GLU A 950 -27.43 -39.04 -21.11
N THR A 951 -27.70 -38.53 -19.88
CA THR A 951 -29.07 -38.51 -19.33
C THR A 951 -29.99 -37.49 -20.03
N LYS A 952 -29.41 -36.54 -20.82
CA LYS A 952 -30.13 -35.50 -21.60
C LYS A 952 -31.10 -34.64 -20.78
N LYS A 953 -31.03 -34.69 -19.46
CA LYS A 953 -31.84 -33.95 -18.51
C LYS A 953 -31.11 -32.66 -18.05
N TYR A 954 -29.82 -32.63 -18.22
CA TYR A 954 -28.93 -31.61 -17.66
C TYR A 954 -28.29 -30.77 -18.78
N THR A 955 -28.15 -29.49 -18.52
CA THR A 955 -27.50 -28.55 -19.43
C THR A 955 -26.00 -28.51 -19.17
N VAL A 956 -25.24 -27.90 -20.06
CA VAL A 956 -23.79 -27.70 -19.88
C VAL A 956 -23.50 -26.98 -18.56
N SER A 957 -24.36 -26.05 -18.15
CA SER A 957 -24.19 -25.31 -16.89
C SER A 957 -24.30 -26.18 -15.63
N ASP A 958 -24.87 -27.36 -15.70
CA ASP A 958 -25.06 -28.27 -14.56
C ASP A 958 -23.83 -29.15 -14.29
N TRP A 959 -23.03 -29.50 -15.32
CA TRP A 959 -21.91 -30.43 -15.17
C TRP A 959 -20.53 -29.83 -15.49
N ALA A 960 -20.47 -28.80 -16.32
CA ALA A 960 -19.20 -28.20 -16.76
C ALA A 960 -18.51 -27.31 -15.71
N PRO A 961 -19.16 -26.78 -14.65
CA PRO A 961 -18.49 -25.92 -13.67
C PRO A 961 -17.43 -26.65 -12.85
N PHE A 962 -17.49 -27.98 -12.74
CA PHE A 962 -16.62 -28.73 -11.86
C PHE A 962 -15.23 -28.95 -12.47
N VAL A 963 -14.21 -28.52 -11.76
CA VAL A 963 -12.81 -28.61 -12.19
C VAL A 963 -11.95 -29.19 -11.07
N LEU A 964 -11.16 -30.20 -11.39
CA LEU A 964 -10.18 -30.78 -10.47
C LEU A 964 -8.85 -30.05 -10.61
N ILE A 965 -8.36 -29.46 -9.51
CA ILE A 965 -7.08 -28.78 -9.43
C ILE A 965 -6.15 -29.61 -8.54
N GLY A 966 -4.99 -30.00 -9.04
CA GLY A 966 -4.00 -30.78 -8.30
C GLY A 966 -3.73 -32.14 -8.91
N ASP A 967 -3.30 -33.10 -8.08
CA ASP A 967 -2.95 -34.45 -8.50
C ASP A 967 -4.20 -35.33 -8.65
N ASP A 968 -4.04 -36.44 -9.34
CA ASP A 968 -5.10 -37.47 -9.44
C ASP A 968 -5.03 -38.45 -8.26
N VAL A 969 -5.96 -38.36 -7.35
CA VAL A 969 -5.94 -39.07 -6.08
C VAL A 969 -6.95 -40.22 -6.03
N THR A 970 -6.60 -41.30 -5.34
CA THR A 970 -7.50 -42.36 -4.93
C THR A 970 -7.67 -42.34 -3.43
N LEU A 971 -8.86 -42.64 -2.93
CA LEU A 971 -9.18 -42.67 -1.52
C LEU A 971 -9.40 -44.10 -1.04
N ASN A 972 -8.63 -44.54 -0.04
CA ASN A 972 -8.85 -45.79 0.67
C ASN A 972 -9.49 -45.45 2.03
N LEU A 973 -10.80 -45.35 2.05
CA LEU A 973 -11.59 -44.99 3.25
C LEU A 973 -12.04 -46.25 4.07
N GLN A 974 -11.52 -47.42 3.73
CA GLN A 974 -11.83 -48.67 4.42
C GLN A 974 -11.11 -48.70 5.79
N GLY A 975 -11.76 -48.29 6.82
CA GLY A 975 -11.32 -48.31 8.24
C GLY A 975 -12.46 -48.25 9.27
N SER A 976 -13.73 -48.15 8.79
CA SER A 976 -14.88 -47.94 9.71
C SER A 976 -16.19 -48.66 9.27
N LEU A 977 -16.12 -49.65 8.45
CA LEU A 977 -17.26 -50.55 8.31
C LEU A 977 -17.12 -51.64 9.36
N PRO A 978 -18.06 -51.82 10.31
CA PRO A 978 -18.08 -53.03 11.13
C PRO A 978 -18.28 -54.23 10.23
N ASP A 979 -17.45 -55.25 10.41
CA ASP A 979 -17.60 -56.55 9.74
C ASP A 979 -19.06 -57.03 9.89
N SER A 980 -19.75 -57.11 8.75
CA SER A 980 -21.08 -57.74 8.66
C SER A 980 -21.03 -59.28 8.77
N SER A 981 -20.09 -59.83 9.54
CA SER A 981 -19.94 -61.26 9.75
C SER A 981 -20.39 -61.78 11.13
N CYS A 982 -21.24 -61.00 11.86
CA CYS A 982 -21.88 -61.44 13.10
C CYS A 982 -23.38 -61.20 13.07
N ALA A 983 -24.11 -61.77 12.11
CA ALA A 983 -25.55 -61.94 12.20
C ALA A 983 -25.93 -63.32 11.63
N ASN A 984 -25.52 -64.34 12.36
CA ASN A 984 -26.15 -65.66 12.37
C ASN A 984 -25.67 -66.39 13.61
N ASN A 985 -26.40 -66.12 14.71
CA ASN A 985 -26.83 -67.13 15.68
C ASN A 985 -27.94 -66.49 16.56
#